data_58ca6f2b6715c8566c9be37d95a4205a
#
_entry.id   58ca6f2b6715c8566c9be37d95a4205a
#
_cell.length_a   1.000
_cell.length_b   1.000
_cell.length_c   1.000
_cell.angle_alpha   90.00
_cell.angle_beta   90.00
_cell.angle_gamma   90.00
#
_symmetry.space_group_name_H-M   'P 1'
#
loop_
_entity.id
_entity.type
_entity.pdbx_description
1 polymer ?
#
loop_
_entity_poly.entity_id
_entity_poly.type
_entity_poly.pdbx_seq_one_letter_code
_entity_poly.pdbx_strand_id
1 'polypeptide(L)'
;MKRNFIEKHFNPFPVIRFVLALLLIVSTGQIQSVQAQLSRLSASGQKVVNAAGQEVILKGVGLGGWLLQEGYMMNPGTGGTQWSFKKGLYDQGVSDADVETFYQNWRNNFITKADIDYIASLGFNCVRLPMHYELFLTSAQRTVRNSVAHNSGNYNNYVSSLTSWYNSNALFNDAGLEGFRTIDSVLAWAGANNMYVILDLHAAPGAQGTDFNISDAFVGNDLWNKSIYRDITVRLWQRLSTRYINDNRVAFYDLINEPNHVPSNIQIHDLFERLINAVRAQGDTHLLMIEGNGYGNNYDYMEPFTFTNKTNLIYNAHRYWITNSPTATDPNPNQIHLIGSMVNFRNTHNVPVWVGETGENNNAWLSENIAALNSKGIGWCHWTYKRFDAGENAALMHINPPYITDGAWTMNTILNNIKFANCVKNNGTIAAVAPGKPSVAPIGQTIWLQGNNGLYVSSENGTQAMNCTRTAPQAWEQFLVADAGNGKVTLQSMSKYVSSENGEQAITCNRATPQGWEQFDWLVNADGTISLRGNNGLYVSSENGEQAMTCTRTSIQGWEKFNFGIVATITRIAATQAASALAVATQNGNIYPNPVQRGTLLTISIKQFNANAPVQVTVMDLTGKTIAQYKANKPTISIPAAKSTGTYLLKINNGNHSYTDKFIVQ
;
A
#
# COMPACT_ATOMS: atom_id res chain seq x y z
N MET A 1 -86.39 61.06 39.22
CA MET A 1 -86.48 59.66 39.62
C MET A 1 -86.91 58.85 38.45
N LYS A 2 -86.02 58.08 37.83
CA LYS A 2 -86.20 56.79 37.14
C LYS A 2 -84.94 56.53 36.36
N ARG A 3 -84.22 55.49 36.72
CA ARG A 3 -83.04 54.97 36.03
C ARG A 3 -83.44 54.20 34.79
N ASN A 4 -82.81 54.50 33.67
CA ASN A 4 -82.86 53.65 32.48
C ASN A 4 -81.57 52.84 32.40
N PHE A 5 -81.75 51.52 32.39
CA PHE A 5 -80.66 50.55 32.05
C PHE A 5 -80.49 50.48 30.53
N ILE A 6 -79.27 50.62 30.09
CA ILE A 6 -78.88 50.31 28.70
C ILE A 6 -78.06 49.01 28.70
N GLU A 7 -78.62 47.98 28.11
CA GLU A 7 -77.92 46.74 27.82
C GLU A 7 -76.94 46.97 26.66
N LYS A 8 -75.64 46.65 26.88
CA LYS A 8 -74.65 46.57 25.85
C LYS A 8 -74.41 45.08 25.50
N HIS A 9 -74.72 44.73 24.27
CA HIS A 9 -74.31 43.44 23.64
C HIS A 9 -72.80 43.39 23.46
N PHE A 10 -72.14 42.40 24.06
CA PHE A 10 -70.75 42.02 23.77
C PHE A 10 -70.73 40.89 22.73
N ASN A 11 -70.16 41.17 21.60
CA ASN A 11 -69.77 40.15 20.63
C ASN A 11 -68.44 39.47 21.05
N PRO A 12 -68.31 38.16 21.08
CA PRO A 12 -67.10 37.54 21.41
C PRO A 12 -66.24 37.44 20.13
N PHE A 13 -65.08 38.06 20.13
CA PHE A 13 -64.02 37.88 19.14
C PHE A 13 -63.40 36.47 19.21
N PRO A 14 -63.00 35.86 18.07
CA PRO A 14 -62.45 34.51 18.02
C PRO A 14 -60.94 34.54 18.34
N VAL A 15 -60.54 34.08 19.51
CA VAL A 15 -59.13 33.93 19.97
C VAL A 15 -58.58 32.49 19.74
N ILE A 16 -59.16 31.68 18.84
CA ILE A 16 -58.80 30.27 18.70
C ILE A 16 -58.29 29.94 17.29
N ARG A 17 -57.55 30.81 16.63
CA ARG A 17 -56.92 30.43 15.33
C ARG A 17 -55.44 30.80 15.19
N PHE A 18 -54.75 31.21 16.26
CA PHE A 18 -53.31 31.54 16.20
C PHE A 18 -52.38 30.53 16.87
N VAL A 19 -52.90 29.48 17.51
CA VAL A 19 -52.06 28.45 18.16
C VAL A 19 -51.85 27.23 17.32
N LEU A 20 -52.55 27.04 16.18
CA LEU A 20 -52.40 25.89 15.28
C LEU A 20 -51.51 26.15 14.04
N ALA A 21 -51.01 27.37 13.87
CA ALA A 21 -50.08 27.67 12.76
C ALA A 21 -48.61 27.67 13.18
N LEU A 22 -48.27 27.42 14.45
CA LEU A 22 -46.88 27.36 14.92
C LEU A 22 -46.34 25.93 15.13
N LEU A 23 -47.08 24.90 14.74
CA LEU A 23 -46.74 23.50 14.94
C LEU A 23 -46.58 22.70 13.65
N LEU A 24 -46.49 23.36 12.48
CA LEU A 24 -46.33 22.69 11.18
C LEU A 24 -45.22 23.29 10.30
N ILE A 25 -44.24 23.97 10.92
CA ILE A 25 -42.92 24.19 10.30
C ILE A 25 -41.87 23.40 11.12
N VAL A 26 -42.12 22.11 11.33
CA VAL A 26 -41.03 21.15 11.37
C VAL A 26 -40.66 20.94 9.88
N SER A 27 -39.91 21.89 9.34
CA SER A 27 -39.15 21.66 8.13
C SER A 27 -38.44 20.34 8.31
N THR A 28 -38.68 19.42 7.42
CA THR A 28 -37.75 18.33 7.08
C THR A 28 -36.46 18.98 6.56
N GLY A 29 -35.73 19.63 7.43
CA GLY A 29 -34.34 19.91 7.25
C GLY A 29 -33.69 18.53 7.21
N GLN A 30 -33.44 18.04 6.01
CA GLN A 30 -32.41 17.04 5.84
C GLN A 30 -31.19 17.64 6.54
N ILE A 31 -30.82 17.06 7.67
CA ILE A 31 -29.48 17.24 8.22
C ILE A 31 -28.59 16.62 7.16
N GLN A 32 -28.24 17.39 6.13
CA GLN A 32 -27.03 17.10 5.37
C GLN A 32 -25.95 17.11 6.44
N SER A 33 -25.42 15.94 6.74
CA SER A 33 -24.18 15.85 7.48
C SER A 33 -23.19 16.77 6.76
N VAL A 34 -22.88 17.90 7.36
CA VAL A 34 -21.78 18.74 6.89
C VAL A 34 -20.56 17.84 7.02
N GLN A 35 -20.18 17.24 5.90
CA GLN A 35 -18.96 16.44 5.81
C GLN A 35 -17.84 17.38 6.24
N ALA A 36 -17.15 17.06 7.33
CA ALA A 36 -16.12 17.92 7.87
C ALA A 36 -15.09 18.17 6.76
N GLN A 37 -15.00 19.41 6.31
CA GLN A 37 -14.08 19.80 5.25
C GLN A 37 -12.65 19.54 5.71
N LEU A 38 -11.83 18.90 4.87
CA LEU A 38 -10.41 18.70 5.13
C LEU A 38 -9.74 20.03 5.45
N SER A 39 -8.96 20.07 6.53
CA SER A 39 -8.24 21.26 6.95
C SER A 39 -6.75 21.13 6.65
N ARG A 40 -6.05 22.26 6.56
CA ARG A 40 -4.61 22.29 6.44
C ARG A 40 -3.97 21.48 7.57
N LEU A 41 -3.03 20.60 7.21
CA LEU A 41 -2.22 19.87 8.17
C LEU A 41 -0.95 20.65 8.51
N SER A 42 -0.46 20.48 9.74
CA SER A 42 0.78 21.08 10.23
C SER A 42 1.52 20.13 11.18
N ALA A 43 2.81 20.36 11.36
CA ALA A 43 3.61 19.68 12.36
C ALA A 43 3.44 20.34 13.74
N SER A 44 3.19 19.55 14.76
CA SER A 44 3.16 19.97 16.16
C SER A 44 3.97 19.00 16.99
N GLY A 45 5.24 19.33 17.22
CA GLY A 45 6.21 18.38 17.79
C GLY A 45 6.26 17.10 16.95
N GLN A 46 6.03 15.97 17.58
CA GLN A 46 6.10 14.63 16.96
C GLN A 46 4.86 14.24 16.14
N LYS A 47 3.88 15.14 16.02
CA LYS A 47 2.56 14.84 15.47
C LYS A 47 2.26 15.66 14.23
N VAL A 48 1.49 15.07 13.33
CA VAL A 48 0.74 15.81 12.30
C VAL A 48 -0.62 16.16 12.91
N VAL A 49 -1.02 17.43 12.83
CA VAL A 49 -2.29 17.91 13.39
C VAL A 49 -3.10 18.68 12.37
N ASN A 50 -4.43 18.67 12.54
CA ASN A 50 -5.35 19.48 11.77
C ASN A 50 -5.44 20.93 12.31
N ALA A 51 -6.24 21.80 11.69
CA ALA A 51 -6.40 23.17 12.10
C ALA A 51 -6.99 23.36 13.53
N ALA A 52 -7.64 22.33 14.07
CA ALA A 52 -8.12 22.30 15.45
C ALA A 52 -7.08 21.78 16.46
N GLY A 53 -5.85 21.48 16.02
CA GLY A 53 -4.79 20.92 16.85
C GLY A 53 -4.96 19.43 17.18
N GLN A 54 -5.92 18.75 16.55
CA GLN A 54 -6.14 17.32 16.73
C GLN A 54 -5.18 16.52 15.88
N GLU A 55 -4.63 15.44 16.43
CA GLU A 55 -3.72 14.54 15.71
C GLU A 55 -4.42 13.84 14.54
N VAL A 56 -3.75 13.81 13.41
CA VAL A 56 -4.19 13.11 12.20
C VAL A 56 -3.15 12.07 11.81
N ILE A 57 -3.50 10.79 11.94
CA ILE A 57 -2.67 9.69 11.49
C ILE A 57 -3.08 9.33 10.08
N LEU A 58 -2.20 9.62 9.11
CA LEU A 58 -2.44 9.33 7.71
C LEU A 58 -2.10 7.86 7.40
N LYS A 59 -3.09 7.14 6.90
CA LYS A 59 -3.01 5.75 6.47
C LYS A 59 -3.41 5.68 5.01
N GLY A 60 -2.42 5.46 4.15
CA GLY A 60 -2.57 5.64 2.72
C GLY A 60 -2.24 4.42 1.89
N VAL A 61 -2.41 4.61 0.59
CA VAL A 61 -1.93 3.70 -0.44
C VAL A 61 -1.27 4.49 -1.58
N GLY A 62 -0.13 3.98 -2.05
CA GLY A 62 0.60 4.52 -3.19
C GLY A 62 -0.05 4.13 -4.50
N LEU A 63 -0.21 5.10 -5.41
CA LEU A 63 -0.78 4.89 -6.74
C LEU A 63 0.33 4.54 -7.76
N GLY A 64 1.21 3.61 -7.38
CA GLY A 64 2.35 3.17 -8.19
C GLY A 64 1.95 2.53 -9.52
N GLY A 65 2.84 2.59 -10.51
CA GLY A 65 2.61 2.08 -11.85
C GLY A 65 1.73 2.94 -12.75
N TRP A 66 1.13 4.00 -12.21
CA TRP A 66 0.21 4.87 -12.95
C TRP A 66 0.90 5.96 -13.75
N LEU A 67 1.56 6.89 -13.06
CA LEU A 67 2.21 8.05 -13.68
C LEU A 67 3.69 7.80 -13.99
N LEU A 68 4.22 6.74 -13.42
CA LEU A 68 5.52 6.15 -13.68
C LEU A 68 5.36 4.64 -13.77
N GLN A 69 5.81 4.02 -14.85
CA GLN A 69 5.88 2.57 -14.98
C GLN A 69 7.22 2.09 -14.42
N GLU A 70 7.16 1.24 -13.41
CA GLU A 70 8.31 0.55 -12.85
C GLU A 70 8.34 -0.89 -13.39
N GLY A 71 9.45 -1.28 -14.02
CA GLY A 71 9.52 -2.50 -14.80
C GLY A 71 9.14 -3.77 -14.03
N TYR A 72 9.58 -3.88 -12.78
CA TYR A 72 9.28 -5.04 -11.94
C TYR A 72 7.80 -5.18 -11.59
N MET A 73 7.03 -4.08 -11.60
CA MET A 73 5.57 -4.10 -11.39
C MET A 73 4.80 -4.43 -12.66
N MET A 74 5.42 -4.28 -13.82
CA MET A 74 4.78 -4.53 -15.12
C MET A 74 4.81 -6.01 -15.51
N ASN A 75 5.84 -6.72 -15.12
CA ASN A 75 5.97 -8.19 -15.08
C ASN A 75 7.26 -8.56 -14.32
N PRO A 76 7.19 -9.37 -13.26
CA PRO A 76 8.40 -9.77 -12.52
C PRO A 76 9.48 -10.35 -13.45
N GLY A 77 10.69 -9.79 -13.34
CA GLY A 77 11.86 -10.24 -14.09
C GLY A 77 12.14 -9.53 -15.41
N THR A 78 11.34 -8.56 -15.82
CA THR A 78 11.64 -7.81 -17.05
C THR A 78 12.57 -6.65 -16.85
N GLY A 79 12.72 -6.14 -15.63
CA GLY A 79 13.53 -4.96 -15.36
C GLY A 79 13.32 -3.87 -16.42
N GLY A 80 13.32 -2.63 -16.07
CA GLY A 80 13.20 -1.61 -17.08
C GLY A 80 12.52 -0.37 -16.56
N THR A 81 12.68 0.67 -17.34
CA THR A 81 12.15 1.98 -17.06
C THR A 81 10.98 2.26 -18.00
N GLN A 82 10.20 3.29 -17.70
CA GLN A 82 9.14 3.73 -18.62
C GLN A 82 9.69 4.06 -20.01
N TRP A 83 10.86 4.70 -20.10
CA TRP A 83 11.44 4.99 -21.41
C TRP A 83 11.89 3.72 -22.16
N SER A 84 12.30 2.65 -21.47
CA SER A 84 12.63 1.38 -22.11
C SER A 84 11.40 0.69 -22.70
N PHE A 85 10.23 0.81 -22.06
CA PHE A 85 8.96 0.35 -22.66
C PHE A 85 8.59 1.20 -23.88
N LYS A 86 8.73 2.53 -23.81
CA LYS A 86 8.55 3.41 -24.97
C LYS A 86 9.47 3.00 -26.10
N LYS A 87 10.75 2.74 -25.80
CA LYS A 87 11.72 2.24 -26.79
C LYS A 87 11.29 0.92 -27.42
N GLY A 88 10.82 -0.03 -26.63
CA GLY A 88 10.30 -1.29 -27.14
C GLY A 88 9.15 -1.13 -28.12
N LEU A 89 8.27 -0.14 -27.92
CA LEU A 89 7.21 0.22 -28.86
C LEU A 89 7.79 0.85 -30.14
N TYR A 90 8.72 1.78 -30.02
CA TYR A 90 9.39 2.40 -31.17
C TYR A 90 10.15 1.37 -32.01
N ASP A 91 10.87 0.45 -31.37
CA ASP A 91 11.58 -0.63 -32.06
C ASP A 91 10.65 -1.58 -32.84
N GLN A 92 9.37 -1.67 -32.44
CA GLN A 92 8.31 -2.40 -33.16
C GLN A 92 7.64 -1.56 -34.25
N GLY A 93 8.09 -0.34 -34.49
CA GLY A 93 7.56 0.54 -35.54
C GLY A 93 6.32 1.33 -35.12
N VAL A 94 5.97 1.38 -33.82
CA VAL A 94 4.89 2.23 -33.32
C VAL A 94 5.32 3.68 -33.41
N SER A 95 4.46 4.54 -33.96
CA SER A 95 4.76 5.97 -34.11
C SER A 95 4.80 6.71 -32.76
N ASP A 96 5.54 7.81 -32.68
CA ASP A 96 5.56 8.70 -31.50
C ASP A 96 4.15 9.14 -31.09
N ALA A 97 3.29 9.44 -32.07
CA ALA A 97 1.90 9.85 -31.80
C ALA A 97 1.07 8.73 -31.18
N ASP A 98 1.26 7.50 -31.64
CA ASP A 98 0.54 6.33 -31.09
C ASP A 98 1.06 5.96 -29.69
N VAL A 99 2.37 6.07 -29.45
CA VAL A 99 2.95 5.88 -28.11
C VAL A 99 2.44 6.94 -27.15
N GLU A 100 2.39 8.21 -27.55
CA GLU A 100 1.82 9.27 -26.72
C GLU A 100 0.32 9.03 -26.43
N THR A 101 -0.43 8.59 -27.43
CA THR A 101 -1.85 8.23 -27.29
C THR A 101 -2.03 7.03 -26.35
N PHE A 102 -1.15 6.01 -26.45
CA PHE A 102 -1.15 4.88 -25.53
C PHE A 102 -0.96 5.34 -24.09
N TYR A 103 0.03 6.20 -23.81
CA TYR A 103 0.30 6.67 -22.45
C TYR A 103 -0.79 7.61 -21.92
N GLN A 104 -1.45 8.39 -22.76
CA GLN A 104 -2.63 9.17 -22.36
C GLN A 104 -3.78 8.22 -21.94
N ASN A 105 -4.05 7.19 -22.73
CA ASN A 105 -5.07 6.20 -22.42
C ASN A 105 -4.70 5.34 -21.19
N TRP A 106 -3.41 5.02 -21.01
CA TRP A 106 -2.91 4.38 -19.80
C TRP A 106 -3.29 5.20 -18.57
N ARG A 107 -2.94 6.48 -18.55
CA ARG A 107 -3.23 7.37 -17.43
C ARG A 107 -4.73 7.58 -17.21
N ASN A 108 -5.52 7.63 -18.25
CA ASN A 108 -6.98 7.77 -18.16
C ASN A 108 -7.69 6.51 -17.62
N ASN A 109 -7.09 5.32 -17.78
CA ASN A 109 -7.72 4.04 -17.45
C ASN A 109 -7.16 3.43 -16.16
N PHE A 110 -5.90 3.70 -15.79
CA PHE A 110 -5.21 3.01 -14.69
C PHE A 110 -5.79 3.42 -13.32
N ILE A 111 -5.90 4.72 -13.06
CA ILE A 111 -6.57 5.26 -11.87
C ILE A 111 -7.72 6.17 -12.32
N THR A 112 -8.88 5.90 -11.79
CA THR A 112 -10.13 6.64 -12.05
C THR A 112 -10.80 7.01 -10.74
N LYS A 113 -11.89 7.77 -10.81
CA LYS A 113 -12.71 8.04 -9.61
C LYS A 113 -13.16 6.76 -8.91
N ALA A 114 -13.50 5.71 -9.67
CA ALA A 114 -13.93 4.43 -9.09
C ALA A 114 -12.83 3.76 -8.25
N ASP A 115 -11.57 3.91 -8.65
CA ASP A 115 -10.42 3.42 -7.87
C ASP A 115 -10.29 4.18 -6.55
N ILE A 116 -10.39 5.52 -6.58
CA ILE A 116 -10.30 6.36 -5.37
C ILE A 116 -11.49 6.11 -4.44
N ASP A 117 -12.70 5.98 -4.96
CA ASP A 117 -13.90 5.64 -4.18
C ASP A 117 -13.72 4.27 -3.50
N TYR A 118 -13.14 3.30 -4.20
CA TYR A 118 -12.84 1.99 -3.64
C TYR A 118 -11.79 2.05 -2.53
N ILE A 119 -10.69 2.77 -2.75
CA ILE A 119 -9.66 3.00 -1.72
C ILE A 119 -10.27 3.61 -0.45
N ALA A 120 -11.12 4.63 -0.61
CA ALA A 120 -11.84 5.25 0.50
C ALA A 120 -12.73 4.25 1.24
N SER A 121 -13.44 3.37 0.50
CA SER A 121 -14.32 2.34 1.07
C SER A 121 -13.56 1.31 1.91
N LEU A 122 -12.26 1.15 1.70
CA LEU A 122 -11.36 0.33 2.51
C LEU A 122 -10.85 1.05 3.76
N GLY A 123 -11.26 2.30 3.99
CA GLY A 123 -10.92 3.09 5.18
C GLY A 123 -9.57 3.84 5.10
N PHE A 124 -8.90 3.85 3.95
CA PHE A 124 -7.74 4.72 3.75
C PHE A 124 -8.19 6.18 3.79
N ASN A 125 -7.39 7.04 4.42
CA ASN A 125 -7.67 8.47 4.55
C ASN A 125 -6.72 9.35 3.74
N CYS A 126 -5.81 8.76 2.98
CA CYS A 126 -4.97 9.47 2.01
C CYS A 126 -4.52 8.56 0.86
N VAL A 127 -4.08 9.19 -0.23
CA VAL A 127 -3.35 8.55 -1.33
C VAL A 127 -2.04 9.28 -1.56
N ARG A 128 -0.97 8.53 -1.85
CA ARG A 128 0.31 9.09 -2.32
C ARG A 128 0.34 8.98 -3.84
N LEU A 129 0.61 10.11 -4.50
CA LEU A 129 0.58 10.25 -5.95
C LEU A 129 2.00 10.33 -6.52
N PRO A 130 2.58 9.20 -6.97
CA PRO A 130 3.92 9.16 -7.56
C PRO A 130 3.92 9.84 -8.93
N MET A 131 4.49 11.03 -9.01
CA MET A 131 4.51 11.86 -10.21
C MET A 131 5.84 11.73 -10.96
N HIS A 132 5.76 11.68 -12.28
CA HIS A 132 6.89 11.86 -13.16
C HIS A 132 6.97 13.31 -13.66
N TYR A 133 8.14 13.94 -13.60
CA TYR A 133 8.30 15.32 -14.04
C TYR A 133 7.94 15.55 -15.52
N GLU A 134 8.01 14.52 -16.39
CA GLU A 134 7.66 14.65 -17.81
C GLU A 134 6.20 15.05 -18.04
N LEU A 135 5.31 14.80 -17.07
CA LEU A 135 3.90 15.19 -17.13
C LEU A 135 3.68 16.70 -17.09
N PHE A 136 4.69 17.44 -16.64
CA PHE A 136 4.71 18.91 -16.62
C PHE A 136 5.43 19.52 -17.83
N LEU A 137 5.84 18.68 -18.79
CA LEU A 137 6.33 19.12 -20.10
C LEU A 137 5.17 19.22 -21.10
N THR A 138 5.25 20.14 -22.05
CA THR A 138 4.35 20.16 -23.20
C THR A 138 4.60 18.93 -24.09
N SER A 139 3.65 18.59 -24.97
CA SER A 139 3.82 17.47 -25.92
C SER A 139 5.08 17.66 -26.79
N ALA A 140 5.33 18.87 -27.28
CA ALA A 140 6.56 19.16 -28.05
C ALA A 140 7.84 18.97 -27.23
N GLN A 141 7.85 19.36 -25.95
CA GLN A 141 8.99 19.12 -25.06
C GLN A 141 9.18 17.63 -24.76
N ARG A 142 8.09 16.87 -24.58
CA ARG A 142 8.16 15.40 -24.42
C ARG A 142 8.71 14.71 -25.67
N THR A 143 8.35 15.16 -26.88
CA THR A 143 8.95 14.65 -28.12
C THR A 143 10.47 14.78 -28.11
N VAL A 144 11.00 15.93 -27.68
CA VAL A 144 12.46 16.11 -27.55
C VAL A 144 13.05 15.18 -26.50
N ARG A 145 12.39 14.99 -25.35
CA ARG A 145 12.81 14.01 -24.34
C ARG A 145 12.80 12.59 -24.91
N ASN A 146 11.72 12.19 -25.55
CA ASN A 146 11.55 10.85 -26.09
C ASN A 146 12.54 10.52 -27.24
N SER A 147 13.08 11.54 -27.93
CA SER A 147 14.13 11.34 -28.93
C SER A 147 15.37 10.62 -28.38
N VAL A 148 15.61 10.73 -27.05
CA VAL A 148 16.68 9.99 -26.36
C VAL A 148 16.38 8.49 -26.29
N ALA A 149 15.10 8.08 -26.17
CA ALA A 149 14.71 6.68 -26.25
C ALA A 149 14.92 6.08 -27.65
N HIS A 150 14.74 6.89 -28.70
CA HIS A 150 15.08 6.47 -30.07
C HIS A 150 16.59 6.36 -30.30
N ASN A 151 17.34 7.31 -29.76
CA ASN A 151 18.80 7.36 -29.91
C ASN A 151 19.43 8.04 -28.68
N SER A 152 20.16 7.28 -27.88
CA SER A 152 20.83 7.80 -26.68
C SER A 152 21.81 8.94 -26.96
N GLY A 153 22.34 9.05 -28.20
CA GLY A 153 23.17 10.19 -28.64
C GLY A 153 22.45 11.53 -28.56
N ASN A 154 21.11 11.56 -28.52
CA ASN A 154 20.32 12.78 -28.37
C ASN A 154 20.29 13.33 -26.94
N TYR A 155 20.90 12.65 -25.96
CA TYR A 155 20.84 13.03 -24.55
C TYR A 155 21.35 14.45 -24.32
N ASN A 156 22.53 14.82 -24.89
CA ASN A 156 23.09 16.17 -24.72
C ASN A 156 22.22 17.25 -25.38
N ASN A 157 21.58 16.94 -26.51
CA ASN A 157 20.63 17.85 -27.16
C ASN A 157 19.40 18.10 -26.27
N TYR A 158 18.90 17.04 -25.62
CA TYR A 158 17.81 17.16 -24.68
C TYR A 158 18.21 18.04 -23.48
N VAL A 159 19.38 17.83 -22.88
CA VAL A 159 19.88 18.66 -21.76
C VAL A 159 20.03 20.12 -22.16
N SER A 160 20.52 20.38 -23.38
CA SER A 160 20.64 21.71 -23.93
C SER A 160 19.27 22.38 -24.13
N SER A 161 18.29 21.62 -24.60
CA SER A 161 16.91 22.09 -24.76
C SER A 161 16.27 22.41 -23.40
N LEU A 162 16.45 21.56 -22.38
CA LEU A 162 16.00 21.84 -21.01
C LEU A 162 16.59 23.17 -20.48
N THR A 163 17.89 23.40 -20.73
CA THR A 163 18.56 24.60 -20.31
C THR A 163 17.98 25.85 -21.03
N SER A 164 17.73 25.74 -22.32
CA SER A 164 17.10 26.80 -23.11
C SER A 164 15.67 27.12 -22.61
N TRP A 165 14.85 26.07 -22.38
CA TRP A 165 13.48 26.24 -21.86
C TRP A 165 13.47 26.83 -20.44
N TYR A 166 14.42 26.43 -19.60
CA TYR A 166 14.56 26.98 -18.26
C TYR A 166 14.88 28.51 -18.32
N ASN A 167 15.88 28.88 -19.13
CA ASN A 167 16.34 30.28 -19.26
C ASN A 167 15.28 31.17 -19.88
N SER A 168 14.50 30.67 -20.84
CA SER A 168 13.39 31.40 -21.47
C SER A 168 12.09 31.36 -20.66
N ASN A 169 12.11 30.76 -19.47
CA ASN A 169 10.92 30.56 -18.63
C ASN A 169 9.78 29.77 -19.33
N ALA A 170 10.12 28.83 -20.21
CA ALA A 170 9.15 28.01 -20.96
C ALA A 170 8.77 26.72 -20.29
N LEU A 171 9.32 26.40 -19.09
CA LEU A 171 9.00 25.20 -18.34
C LEU A 171 7.87 25.44 -17.35
N PHE A 172 6.89 24.54 -17.34
CA PHE A 172 5.84 24.45 -16.33
C PHE A 172 4.91 25.66 -16.22
N ASN A 173 4.77 26.44 -17.30
CA ASN A 173 4.00 27.68 -17.30
C ASN A 173 2.54 27.53 -17.75
N ASP A 174 2.23 26.46 -18.47
CA ASP A 174 0.87 26.20 -18.93
C ASP A 174 0.05 25.49 -17.82
N ALA A 175 -1.01 26.15 -17.36
CA ALA A 175 -1.93 25.60 -16.36
C ALA A 175 -2.68 24.35 -16.85
N GLY A 176 -2.72 24.14 -18.16
CA GLY A 176 -3.35 22.98 -18.80
C GLY A 176 -2.41 21.76 -18.97
N LEU A 177 -1.17 21.79 -18.47
CA LEU A 177 -0.27 20.64 -18.52
C LEU A 177 -0.88 19.41 -17.85
N GLU A 178 -0.58 18.25 -18.40
CA GLU A 178 -1.19 16.98 -17.98
C GLU A 178 -0.98 16.69 -16.49
N GLY A 179 0.20 16.93 -15.95
CA GLY A 179 0.49 16.75 -14.53
C GLY A 179 -0.45 17.56 -13.63
N PHE A 180 -0.70 18.83 -13.97
CA PHE A 180 -1.64 19.66 -13.20
C PHE A 180 -3.09 19.13 -13.29
N ARG A 181 -3.56 18.80 -14.51
CA ARG A 181 -4.92 18.24 -14.67
C ARG A 181 -5.13 16.94 -13.91
N THR A 182 -4.10 16.09 -13.90
CA THR A 182 -4.14 14.82 -13.15
C THR A 182 -4.23 15.07 -11.65
N ILE A 183 -3.39 15.96 -11.11
CA ILE A 183 -3.45 16.32 -9.68
C ILE A 183 -4.82 16.90 -9.34
N ASP A 184 -5.36 17.83 -10.14
CA ASP A 184 -6.67 18.43 -9.92
C ASP A 184 -7.78 17.37 -9.87
N SER A 185 -7.72 16.36 -10.75
CA SER A 185 -8.68 15.25 -10.78
C SER A 185 -8.58 14.39 -9.51
N VAL A 186 -7.36 14.02 -9.10
CA VAL A 186 -7.15 13.22 -7.87
C VAL A 186 -7.61 14.00 -6.63
N LEU A 187 -7.28 15.29 -6.54
CA LEU A 187 -7.75 16.16 -5.46
C LEU A 187 -9.27 16.25 -5.40
N ALA A 188 -9.94 16.31 -6.56
CA ALA A 188 -11.40 16.33 -6.61
C ALA A 188 -12.00 14.98 -6.16
N TRP A 189 -11.45 13.86 -6.63
CA TRP A 189 -11.95 12.51 -6.26
C TRP A 189 -11.68 12.16 -4.81
N ALA A 190 -10.45 12.43 -4.34
CA ALA A 190 -10.06 12.19 -2.95
C ALA A 190 -10.84 13.09 -1.98
N GLY A 191 -10.95 14.39 -2.30
CA GLY A 191 -11.70 15.35 -1.49
C GLY A 191 -13.19 15.00 -1.35
N ALA A 192 -13.81 14.48 -2.41
CA ALA A 192 -15.19 13.97 -2.35
C ALA A 192 -15.37 12.80 -1.38
N ASN A 193 -14.28 12.09 -1.06
CA ASN A 193 -14.21 10.99 -0.12
C ASN A 193 -13.57 11.37 1.23
N ASN A 194 -13.37 12.66 1.48
CA ASN A 194 -12.70 13.16 2.69
C ASN A 194 -11.29 12.57 2.91
N MET A 195 -10.56 12.38 1.81
CA MET A 195 -9.19 11.87 1.79
C MET A 195 -8.20 12.95 1.41
N TYR A 196 -7.03 12.92 2.04
CA TYR A 196 -5.90 13.75 1.67
C TYR A 196 -5.12 13.18 0.49
N VAL A 197 -4.36 14.03 -0.20
CA VAL A 197 -3.44 13.65 -1.28
C VAL A 197 -2.03 14.09 -0.90
N ILE A 198 -1.06 13.19 -1.05
CA ILE A 198 0.36 13.49 -0.94
C ILE A 198 0.91 13.62 -2.37
N LEU A 199 1.50 14.77 -2.69
CA LEU A 199 2.14 14.99 -3.98
C LEU A 199 3.60 14.55 -3.89
N ASP A 200 3.95 13.47 -4.56
CA ASP A 200 5.27 12.86 -4.54
C ASP A 200 5.97 13.06 -5.88
N LEU A 201 7.14 13.70 -5.87
CA LEU A 201 8.01 13.75 -7.05
C LEU A 201 8.82 12.46 -7.13
N HIS A 202 8.18 11.40 -7.64
CA HIS A 202 8.72 10.06 -7.69
C HIS A 202 9.85 9.90 -8.71
N ALA A 203 9.68 10.48 -9.91
CA ALA A 203 10.72 10.55 -10.92
C ALA A 203 11.16 12.00 -11.11
N ALA A 204 12.25 12.37 -10.45
CA ALA A 204 12.83 13.70 -10.53
C ALA A 204 13.60 13.92 -11.85
N PRO A 205 13.71 15.16 -12.35
CA PRO A 205 14.56 15.48 -13.49
C PRO A 205 16.00 15.01 -13.27
N GLY A 206 16.55 14.21 -14.18
CA GLY A 206 17.95 13.78 -14.15
C GLY A 206 18.27 12.61 -13.25
N ALA A 207 17.29 11.98 -12.63
CA ALA A 207 17.41 10.89 -11.66
C ALA A 207 17.98 11.25 -10.30
N GLN A 208 17.23 10.93 -9.28
CA GLN A 208 17.62 11.08 -7.87
C GLN A 208 18.56 9.97 -7.36
N GLY A 209 18.88 8.98 -8.21
CA GLY A 209 19.75 7.87 -7.86
C GLY A 209 20.18 7.07 -9.07
N THR A 210 20.66 5.85 -8.83
CA THR A 210 21.02 4.87 -9.85
C THR A 210 19.98 3.78 -10.07
N ASP A 211 18.91 3.77 -9.27
CA ASP A 211 17.76 2.91 -9.52
C ASP A 211 16.87 3.55 -10.59
N PHE A 212 16.94 2.98 -11.80
CA PHE A 212 16.20 3.51 -12.94
C PHE A 212 14.71 3.21 -12.90
N ASN A 213 14.27 2.19 -12.16
CA ASN A 213 12.84 1.87 -12.05
C ASN A 213 12.05 3.06 -11.47
N ILE A 214 12.56 3.66 -10.41
CA ILE A 214 11.90 4.76 -9.69
C ILE A 214 12.24 6.15 -10.24
N SER A 215 13.14 6.27 -11.21
CA SER A 215 13.58 7.57 -11.74
C SER A 215 13.33 7.75 -13.23
N ASP A 216 13.10 6.70 -13.98
CA ASP A 216 12.96 6.71 -15.45
C ASP A 216 14.03 7.53 -16.16
N ALA A 217 15.26 7.47 -15.69
CA ALA A 217 16.35 8.29 -16.18
C ALA A 217 17.08 7.63 -17.33
N PHE A 218 17.65 8.45 -18.22
CA PHE A 218 18.58 7.99 -19.26
C PHE A 218 20.01 7.82 -18.72
N VAL A 219 20.35 8.61 -17.68
CA VAL A 219 21.64 8.58 -16.99
C VAL A 219 21.39 8.73 -15.49
N GLY A 220 21.92 7.82 -14.68
CA GLY A 220 21.75 7.85 -13.23
C GLY A 220 22.49 9.00 -12.56
N ASN A 221 21.96 9.48 -11.43
CA ASN A 221 22.55 10.52 -10.59
C ASN A 221 22.74 11.90 -11.26
N ASP A 222 22.17 12.16 -12.43
CA ASP A 222 22.37 13.45 -13.11
C ASP A 222 21.67 14.61 -12.41
N LEU A 223 20.68 14.36 -11.57
CA LEU A 223 20.13 15.38 -10.66
C LEU A 223 21.24 15.98 -9.78
N TRP A 224 22.17 15.17 -9.32
CA TRP A 224 23.29 15.59 -8.47
C TRP A 224 24.47 16.11 -9.28
N ASN A 225 24.69 15.57 -10.49
CA ASN A 225 25.84 15.89 -11.33
C ASN A 225 25.65 17.17 -12.17
N LYS A 226 24.39 17.53 -12.51
CA LYS A 226 24.08 18.68 -13.37
C LYS A 226 23.17 19.69 -12.66
N SER A 227 23.64 20.94 -12.54
CA SER A 227 22.87 22.02 -11.87
C SER A 227 21.51 22.26 -12.51
N ILE A 228 21.40 22.13 -13.84
CA ILE A 228 20.15 22.38 -14.55
C ILE A 228 19.00 21.50 -14.04
N TYR A 229 19.25 20.24 -13.71
CA TYR A 229 18.22 19.35 -13.18
C TYR A 229 17.75 19.79 -11.78
N ARG A 230 18.66 20.23 -10.92
CA ARG A 230 18.31 20.83 -9.62
C ARG A 230 17.49 22.10 -9.76
N ASP A 231 17.87 22.97 -10.71
CA ASP A 231 17.18 24.22 -10.98
C ASP A 231 15.75 23.99 -11.50
N ILE A 232 15.59 23.01 -12.39
CA ILE A 232 14.27 22.59 -12.91
C ILE A 232 13.42 21.98 -11.80
N THR A 233 13.99 21.16 -10.91
CA THR A 233 13.27 20.57 -9.76
C THR A 233 12.76 21.65 -8.82
N VAL A 234 13.59 22.64 -8.50
CA VAL A 234 13.18 23.80 -7.70
C VAL A 234 12.05 24.59 -8.39
N ARG A 235 12.16 24.82 -9.71
CA ARG A 235 11.13 25.52 -10.49
C ARG A 235 9.81 24.75 -10.49
N LEU A 236 9.84 23.42 -10.61
CA LEU A 236 8.64 22.60 -10.60
C LEU A 236 7.90 22.75 -9.26
N TRP A 237 8.62 22.67 -8.14
CA TRP A 237 8.02 22.85 -6.82
C TRP A 237 7.51 24.27 -6.58
N GLN A 238 8.16 25.30 -7.12
CA GLN A 238 7.60 26.66 -7.10
C GLN A 238 6.24 26.73 -7.82
N ARG A 239 6.10 26.06 -8.97
CA ARG A 239 4.84 26.04 -9.73
C ARG A 239 3.74 25.25 -9.02
N LEU A 240 4.09 24.07 -8.48
CA LEU A 240 3.17 23.24 -7.68
C LEU A 240 2.70 24.01 -6.44
N SER A 241 3.62 24.57 -5.69
CA SER A 241 3.32 25.37 -4.50
C SER A 241 2.42 26.57 -4.84
N THR A 242 2.75 27.37 -5.85
CA THR A 242 1.91 28.50 -6.29
C THR A 242 0.48 28.06 -6.64
N ARG A 243 0.31 26.90 -7.29
CA ARG A 243 -1.00 26.40 -7.68
C ARG A 243 -1.83 25.90 -6.52
N TYR A 244 -1.20 25.15 -5.60
CA TYR A 244 -1.91 24.42 -4.55
C TYR A 244 -1.81 25.04 -3.15
N ILE A 245 -1.19 26.22 -3.02
CA ILE A 245 -0.99 26.92 -1.74
C ILE A 245 -2.25 27.00 -0.86
N ASN A 246 -3.43 27.11 -1.44
CA ASN A 246 -4.70 27.22 -0.72
C ASN A 246 -5.51 25.91 -0.71
N ASP A 247 -4.98 24.81 -1.20
CA ASP A 247 -5.70 23.55 -1.26
C ASP A 247 -5.46 22.68 -0.03
N ASN A 248 -6.39 22.67 0.89
CA ASN A 248 -6.28 21.88 2.12
C ASN A 248 -6.40 20.37 1.92
N ARG A 249 -6.75 19.90 0.71
CA ARG A 249 -6.78 18.47 0.38
C ARG A 249 -5.37 17.90 0.19
N VAL A 250 -4.39 18.75 -0.10
CA VAL A 250 -2.99 18.37 -0.11
C VAL A 250 -2.51 18.23 1.33
N ALA A 251 -2.06 17.03 1.72
CA ALA A 251 -1.50 16.80 3.05
C ALA A 251 -0.10 17.39 3.16
N PHE A 252 0.77 16.97 2.25
CA PHE A 252 2.15 17.43 2.17
C PHE A 252 2.74 17.22 0.77
N TYR A 253 3.87 17.85 0.55
CA TYR A 253 4.71 17.66 -0.63
C TYR A 253 5.87 16.73 -0.27
N ASP A 254 5.93 15.59 -0.93
CA ASP A 254 7.06 14.69 -0.92
C ASP A 254 8.05 15.16 -1.99
N LEU A 255 9.09 15.84 -1.53
CA LEU A 255 9.87 16.73 -2.40
C LEU A 255 10.72 15.97 -3.43
N ILE A 256 11.28 14.81 -3.06
CA ILE A 256 12.02 13.92 -3.95
C ILE A 256 11.96 12.51 -3.35
N ASN A 257 11.36 11.57 -4.07
CA ASN A 257 11.31 10.16 -3.71
C ASN A 257 12.69 9.52 -3.74
N GLU A 258 13.04 8.80 -2.69
CA GLU A 258 14.14 7.83 -2.62
C GLU A 258 15.48 8.27 -3.22
N PRO A 259 16.12 9.32 -2.74
CA PRO A 259 17.53 9.53 -3.07
C PRO A 259 18.34 8.27 -2.72
N ASN A 260 19.05 7.72 -3.71
CA ASN A 260 19.81 6.49 -3.52
C ASN A 260 21.17 6.55 -4.22
N HIS A 261 22.17 5.90 -3.62
CA HIS A 261 23.54 5.86 -4.12
C HIS A 261 24.13 7.26 -4.43
N VAL A 262 23.66 8.27 -3.70
CA VAL A 262 24.20 9.63 -3.80
C VAL A 262 25.52 9.67 -3.04
N PRO A 263 26.60 10.22 -3.62
CA PRO A 263 27.92 10.19 -2.98
C PRO A 263 28.00 10.91 -1.64
N SER A 264 27.14 11.92 -1.42
CA SER A 264 27.14 12.74 -0.21
C SER A 264 25.74 13.21 0.15
N ASN A 265 25.35 13.00 1.40
CA ASN A 265 24.10 13.54 1.95
C ASN A 265 24.09 15.09 1.97
N ILE A 266 25.25 15.73 1.96
CA ILE A 266 25.35 17.19 1.85
C ILE A 266 24.74 17.68 0.54
N GLN A 267 24.94 16.96 -0.57
CA GLN A 267 24.32 17.32 -1.86
C GLN A 267 22.79 17.23 -1.81
N ILE A 268 22.28 16.22 -1.09
CA ILE A 268 20.84 16.05 -0.88
C ILE A 268 20.34 17.20 -0.01
N HIS A 269 20.98 17.47 1.11
CA HIS A 269 20.65 18.56 2.02
C HIS A 269 20.58 19.91 1.29
N ASP A 270 21.59 20.26 0.49
CA ASP A 270 21.66 21.54 -0.22
C ASP A 270 20.50 21.71 -1.21
N LEU A 271 20.08 20.62 -1.86
CA LEU A 271 18.91 20.70 -2.74
C LEU A 271 17.62 20.82 -1.93
N PHE A 272 17.44 20.05 -0.85
CA PHE A 272 16.26 20.17 0.02
C PHE A 272 16.16 21.57 0.66
N GLU A 273 17.28 22.17 1.10
CA GLU A 273 17.31 23.57 1.59
C GLU A 273 16.77 24.54 0.52
N ARG A 274 17.18 24.37 -0.74
CA ARG A 274 16.68 25.18 -1.87
C ARG A 274 15.19 24.96 -2.12
N LEU A 275 14.73 23.71 -2.05
CA LEU A 275 13.32 23.33 -2.26
C LEU A 275 12.44 23.91 -1.14
N ILE A 276 12.83 23.73 0.11
CA ILE A 276 12.14 24.30 1.28
C ILE A 276 12.01 25.81 1.11
N ASN A 277 13.11 26.49 0.85
CA ASN A 277 13.14 27.95 0.71
C ASN A 277 12.29 28.42 -0.48
N ALA A 278 12.29 27.70 -1.61
CA ALA A 278 11.50 28.02 -2.78
C ALA A 278 9.98 27.89 -2.53
N VAL A 279 9.55 26.87 -1.81
CA VAL A 279 8.14 26.69 -1.43
C VAL A 279 7.73 27.75 -0.40
N ARG A 280 8.53 27.97 0.63
CA ARG A 280 8.24 28.96 1.68
C ARG A 280 8.24 30.40 1.16
N ALA A 281 9.04 30.72 0.14
CA ALA A 281 9.03 32.02 -0.51
C ALA A 281 7.71 32.34 -1.23
N GLN A 282 6.90 31.31 -1.58
CA GLN A 282 5.55 31.51 -2.11
C GLN A 282 4.52 31.83 -0.99
N GLY A 283 4.90 31.77 0.27
CA GLY A 283 3.98 31.82 1.43
C GLY A 283 3.27 30.50 1.72
N ASP A 284 3.66 29.43 1.06
CA ASP A 284 3.05 28.11 1.24
C ASP A 284 3.52 27.45 2.54
N THR A 285 2.57 27.03 3.38
CA THR A 285 2.79 26.44 4.69
C THR A 285 2.50 24.94 4.74
N HIS A 286 2.26 24.27 3.62
CA HIS A 286 2.08 22.82 3.59
C HIS A 286 3.27 22.13 4.27
N LEU A 287 3.00 20.95 4.85
CA LEU A 287 4.05 20.05 5.29
C LEU A 287 4.97 19.70 4.12
N LEU A 288 6.27 19.71 4.35
CA LEU A 288 7.26 19.27 3.40
C LEU A 288 7.91 18.00 3.90
N MET A 289 7.84 16.95 3.12
CA MET A 289 8.43 15.68 3.45
C MET A 289 9.86 15.62 2.95
N ILE A 290 10.74 15.24 3.85
CA ILE A 290 12.17 15.11 3.63
C ILE A 290 12.48 13.63 3.50
N GLU A 291 13.26 13.28 2.49
CA GLU A 291 13.79 11.93 2.28
C GLU A 291 15.31 11.94 2.28
N GLY A 292 15.91 11.04 3.04
CA GLY A 292 17.36 10.89 3.11
C GLY A 292 17.93 10.02 1.98
N ASN A 293 19.23 9.84 1.98
CA ASN A 293 19.90 8.87 1.11
C ASN A 293 19.49 7.42 1.48
N GLY A 294 19.90 6.45 0.67
CA GLY A 294 19.63 5.05 0.96
C GLY A 294 18.14 4.74 0.94
N TYR A 295 17.47 5.15 -0.14
CA TYR A 295 16.02 4.93 -0.34
C TYR A 295 15.17 5.60 0.75
N GLY A 296 15.41 6.88 1.01
CA GLY A 296 14.64 7.69 1.95
C GLY A 296 14.99 7.51 3.44
N ASN A 297 15.98 6.68 3.80
CA ASN A 297 16.15 6.23 5.18
C ASN A 297 17.34 6.81 5.95
N ASN A 298 18.38 7.31 5.28
CA ASN A 298 19.60 7.82 5.92
C ASN A 298 19.60 9.34 6.00
N TYR A 299 19.54 9.87 7.21
CA TYR A 299 19.44 11.30 7.52
C TYR A 299 20.72 11.91 8.11
N ASP A 300 21.88 11.25 7.97
CA ASP A 300 23.15 11.86 8.35
C ASP A 300 23.32 13.19 7.60
N TYR A 301 23.62 14.29 8.30
CA TYR A 301 23.66 15.67 7.80
C TYR A 301 22.33 16.24 7.27
N MET A 302 21.22 15.55 7.53
CA MET A 302 19.90 15.99 7.13
C MET A 302 18.93 16.07 8.32
N GLU A 303 19.45 16.04 9.52
CA GLU A 303 18.68 16.20 10.75
C GLU A 303 17.98 17.57 10.75
N PRO A 304 16.82 17.71 11.44
CA PRO A 304 16.01 18.93 11.39
C PRO A 304 16.76 20.21 11.74
N PHE A 305 17.76 20.13 12.63
CA PHE A 305 18.54 21.30 13.05
C PHE A 305 19.47 21.84 11.95
N THR A 306 19.76 21.07 10.91
CA THR A 306 20.64 21.46 9.81
C THR A 306 19.96 22.42 8.83
N PHE A 307 18.63 22.36 8.71
CA PHE A 307 17.87 23.24 7.81
C PHE A 307 17.64 24.63 8.41
N THR A 308 17.74 25.66 7.57
CA THR A 308 17.47 27.05 7.98
C THR A 308 15.99 27.24 8.34
N ASN A 309 15.07 26.77 7.48
CA ASN A 309 13.65 26.80 7.74
C ASN A 309 13.15 25.42 8.16
N LYS A 310 12.79 25.27 9.41
CA LYS A 310 12.36 24.00 10.03
C LYS A 310 10.84 23.87 10.17
N THR A 311 10.10 24.88 9.71
CA THR A 311 8.65 24.94 9.92
C THR A 311 7.95 23.91 9.04
N ASN A 312 7.08 23.11 9.65
CA ASN A 312 6.27 22.10 8.96
C ASN A 312 7.10 21.12 8.10
N LEU A 313 8.17 20.58 8.67
CA LEU A 313 8.90 19.45 8.09
C LEU A 313 8.37 18.15 8.67
N ILE A 314 8.30 17.11 7.84
CA ILE A 314 7.99 15.72 8.19
C ILE A 314 9.06 14.81 7.59
N TYR A 315 9.43 13.75 8.28
CA TYR A 315 10.51 12.85 7.89
C TYR A 315 9.94 11.53 7.41
N ASN A 316 10.37 11.12 6.21
CA ASN A 316 9.92 9.88 5.58
C ASN A 316 10.78 8.68 5.99
N ALA A 317 10.20 7.49 5.94
CA ALA A 317 10.90 6.22 5.97
C ALA A 317 10.27 5.27 4.96
N HIS A 318 11.10 4.54 4.22
CA HIS A 318 10.66 3.43 3.39
C HIS A 318 11.02 2.11 4.04
N ARG A 319 10.06 1.18 4.10
CA ARG A 319 10.16 0.02 4.97
C ARG A 319 9.72 -1.27 4.27
N TYR A 320 10.69 -2.10 3.90
CA TYR A 320 10.47 -3.35 3.17
C TYR A 320 11.33 -4.49 3.77
N TRP A 321 10.85 -5.73 3.69
CA TRP A 321 11.57 -7.00 3.94
C TRP A 321 12.45 -7.08 5.21
N ILE A 322 12.10 -6.36 6.26
CA ILE A 322 12.85 -6.30 7.51
C ILE A 322 12.00 -6.76 8.69
N THR A 323 12.62 -6.90 9.88
CA THR A 323 11.90 -7.31 11.09
C THR A 323 10.75 -6.37 11.44
N ASN A 324 9.62 -6.92 11.88
CA ASN A 324 8.46 -6.18 12.36
C ASN A 324 8.54 -5.84 13.86
N SER A 325 9.65 -6.14 14.53
CA SER A 325 9.84 -5.79 15.94
C SER A 325 9.68 -4.28 16.14
N PRO A 326 8.75 -3.82 16.99
CA PRO A 326 8.52 -2.39 17.25
C PRO A 326 9.63 -1.75 18.10
N THR A 327 10.63 -2.51 18.52
CA THR A 327 11.77 -2.06 19.35
C THR A 327 13.11 -2.21 18.65
N ALA A 328 13.16 -2.83 17.47
CA ALA A 328 14.41 -2.97 16.71
C ALA A 328 14.93 -1.60 16.27
N THR A 329 16.23 -1.38 16.45
CA THR A 329 16.93 -0.13 16.09
C THR A 329 18.15 -0.43 15.24
N ASP A 330 18.53 0.52 14.39
CA ASP A 330 19.81 0.53 13.70
C ASP A 330 20.90 1.11 14.61
N PRO A 331 22.14 0.66 14.52
CA PRO A 331 23.28 1.30 15.22
C PRO A 331 23.48 2.78 14.84
N ASN A 332 23.18 3.16 13.60
CA ASN A 332 23.13 4.56 13.18
C ASN A 332 21.79 5.17 13.57
N PRO A 333 21.73 6.15 14.51
CA PRO A 333 20.49 6.76 14.97
C PRO A 333 19.74 7.53 13.87
N ASN A 334 20.45 7.89 12.78
CA ASN A 334 19.89 8.60 11.62
C ASN A 334 19.45 7.65 10.49
N GLN A 335 19.61 6.33 10.66
CA GLN A 335 19.09 5.30 9.76
C GLN A 335 17.74 4.81 10.28
N ILE A 336 16.63 5.31 9.70
CA ILE A 336 15.31 5.18 10.32
C ILE A 336 14.39 4.13 9.68
N HIS A 337 14.92 3.17 8.94
CA HIS A 337 14.12 2.08 8.32
C HIS A 337 13.48 1.10 9.32
N LEU A 338 13.97 1.04 10.57
CA LEU A 338 13.42 0.21 11.66
C LEU A 338 12.49 1.02 12.55
N ILE A 339 11.41 0.39 13.06
CA ILE A 339 10.37 1.09 13.83
C ILE A 339 10.93 1.74 15.10
N GLY A 340 11.81 1.04 15.83
CA GLY A 340 12.48 1.62 17.00
C GLY A 340 13.36 2.81 16.64
N SER A 341 14.08 2.76 15.51
CA SER A 341 14.88 3.89 15.00
C SER A 341 13.99 5.09 14.62
N MET A 342 12.86 4.85 13.96
CA MET A 342 11.86 5.89 13.65
C MET A 342 11.38 6.60 14.94
N VAL A 343 11.04 5.81 15.97
CA VAL A 343 10.59 6.34 17.26
C VAL A 343 11.70 7.13 17.94
N ASN A 344 12.94 6.63 17.94
CA ASN A 344 14.08 7.33 18.52
C ASN A 344 14.35 8.65 17.79
N PHE A 345 14.42 8.65 16.47
CA PHE A 345 14.61 9.85 15.66
C PHE A 345 13.50 10.89 15.90
N ARG A 346 12.23 10.45 15.85
CA ARG A 346 11.06 11.28 16.17
C ARG A 346 11.17 11.96 17.54
N ASN A 347 11.55 11.17 18.54
CA ASN A 347 11.66 11.66 19.93
C ASN A 347 12.85 12.60 20.11
N THR A 348 14.01 12.24 19.55
CA THR A 348 15.26 13.03 19.67
C THR A 348 15.11 14.40 19.01
N HIS A 349 14.51 14.45 17.84
CA HIS A 349 14.41 15.67 17.04
C HIS A 349 13.07 16.41 17.21
N ASN A 350 12.11 15.81 17.95
CA ASN A 350 10.76 16.34 18.16
C ASN A 350 10.06 16.73 16.84
N VAL A 351 10.06 15.83 15.87
CA VAL A 351 9.48 15.99 14.52
C VAL A 351 8.54 14.83 14.18
N PRO A 352 7.54 15.00 13.32
CA PRO A 352 6.74 13.89 12.84
C PRO A 352 7.56 12.98 11.91
N VAL A 353 7.32 11.67 12.02
CA VAL A 353 7.83 10.65 11.11
C VAL A 353 6.64 9.92 10.48
N TRP A 354 6.72 9.66 9.19
CA TRP A 354 5.72 8.93 8.42
C TRP A 354 6.38 7.88 7.53
N VAL A 355 5.74 6.73 7.32
CA VAL A 355 6.26 5.69 6.44
C VAL A 355 5.63 5.88 5.06
N GLY A 356 6.37 6.49 4.14
CA GLY A 356 5.90 6.84 2.79
C GLY A 356 5.67 5.64 1.91
N GLU A 357 6.43 4.57 2.15
CA GLU A 357 6.22 3.31 1.45
C GLU A 357 6.51 2.12 2.37
N THR A 358 5.61 1.15 2.31
CA THR A 358 5.79 -0.17 2.89
C THR A 358 4.90 -1.19 2.20
N GLY A 359 5.41 -2.39 1.94
CA GLY A 359 4.64 -3.38 1.19
C GLY A 359 5.50 -4.54 0.71
N GLU A 360 5.15 -5.07 -0.45
CA GLU A 360 5.90 -6.07 -1.23
C GLU A 360 6.32 -7.30 -0.43
N ASN A 361 5.41 -7.80 0.41
CA ASN A 361 5.69 -8.92 1.31
C ASN A 361 4.43 -9.80 1.46
N ASN A 362 4.55 -10.92 2.18
CA ASN A 362 3.41 -11.78 2.47
C ASN A 362 2.42 -11.12 3.45
N ASN A 363 1.18 -11.57 3.44
CA ASN A 363 0.10 -10.98 4.21
C ASN A 363 0.33 -11.00 5.73
N ALA A 364 1.04 -12.00 6.26
CA ALA A 364 1.38 -12.06 7.68
C ALA A 364 2.32 -10.91 8.05
N TRP A 365 3.40 -10.74 7.28
CA TRP A 365 4.33 -9.64 7.46
C TRP A 365 3.63 -8.28 7.35
N LEU A 366 2.78 -8.11 6.32
CA LEU A 366 2.02 -6.87 6.11
C LEU A 366 1.14 -6.54 7.33
N SER A 367 0.39 -7.51 7.84
CA SER A 367 -0.48 -7.34 9.01
C SER A 367 0.30 -6.98 10.27
N GLU A 368 1.40 -7.70 10.55
CA GLU A 368 2.28 -7.43 11.69
C GLU A 368 2.93 -6.04 11.60
N ASN A 369 3.41 -5.68 10.40
CA ASN A 369 4.01 -4.37 10.14
C ASN A 369 3.03 -3.22 10.42
N ILE A 370 1.82 -3.32 9.87
CA ILE A 370 0.78 -2.31 10.09
C ILE A 370 0.39 -2.22 11.58
N ALA A 371 0.27 -3.36 12.26
CA ALA A 371 -0.01 -3.39 13.69
C ALA A 371 1.11 -2.71 14.51
N ALA A 372 2.37 -2.99 14.16
CA ALA A 372 3.53 -2.41 14.83
C ALA A 372 3.61 -0.89 14.62
N LEU A 373 3.42 -0.39 13.41
CA LEU A 373 3.37 1.05 13.10
C LEU A 373 2.22 1.75 13.84
N ASN A 374 1.02 1.17 13.78
CA ASN A 374 -0.16 1.69 14.49
C ASN A 374 0.08 1.76 16.01
N SER A 375 0.76 0.77 16.61
CA SER A 375 1.09 0.76 18.05
C SER A 375 1.99 1.92 18.48
N LYS A 376 2.72 2.53 17.53
CA LYS A 376 3.61 3.66 17.76
C LYS A 376 3.02 5.00 17.30
N GLY A 377 1.76 5.01 16.82
CA GLY A 377 1.13 6.20 16.26
C GLY A 377 1.85 6.72 15.01
N ILE A 378 2.52 5.86 14.25
CA ILE A 378 3.20 6.22 13.01
C ILE A 378 2.23 5.96 11.86
N GLY A 379 1.94 7.00 11.08
CA GLY A 379 1.18 6.88 9.84
C GLY A 379 2.01 6.21 8.74
N TRP A 380 1.34 5.65 7.73
CA TRP A 380 1.99 4.84 6.72
C TRP A 380 1.23 4.83 5.40
N CYS A 381 1.91 4.40 4.32
CA CYS A 381 1.38 4.24 2.99
C CYS A 381 1.75 2.86 2.43
N HIS A 382 0.75 2.06 2.08
CA HIS A 382 0.98 0.75 1.47
C HIS A 382 1.42 0.90 0.02
N TRP A 383 2.47 0.22 -0.37
CA TRP A 383 2.93 0.09 -1.75
C TRP A 383 2.62 -1.31 -2.26
N THR A 384 1.66 -1.48 -3.15
CA THR A 384 1.03 -0.47 -4.01
C THR A 384 -0.46 -0.80 -4.26
N TYR A 385 -1.17 0.06 -5.02
CA TYR A 385 -2.59 -0.16 -5.30
C TYR A 385 -2.83 -1.20 -6.40
N LYS A 386 -2.26 -1.00 -7.61
CA LYS A 386 -2.40 -1.91 -8.76
C LYS A 386 -1.05 -2.41 -9.26
N ARG A 387 -1.01 -3.68 -9.69
CA ARG A 387 0.20 -4.29 -10.24
C ARG A 387 -0.13 -5.42 -11.19
N PHE A 388 0.65 -5.57 -12.26
CA PHE A 388 0.70 -6.79 -13.06
C PHE A 388 1.47 -7.84 -12.28
N ASP A 389 0.77 -8.83 -11.74
CA ASP A 389 1.38 -9.72 -10.78
C ASP A 389 0.94 -11.16 -10.99
N ALA A 390 1.88 -12.07 -11.01
CA ALA A 390 1.68 -13.49 -11.17
C ALA A 390 1.62 -14.24 -9.83
N GLY A 391 1.13 -13.62 -8.76
CA GLY A 391 0.90 -14.29 -7.49
C GLY A 391 1.64 -13.73 -6.27
N GLU A 392 2.17 -12.53 -6.35
CA GLU A 392 2.76 -11.83 -5.21
C GLU A 392 1.68 -10.99 -4.48
N ASN A 393 1.73 -10.95 -3.16
CA ASN A 393 0.71 -10.29 -2.35
C ASN A 393 0.96 -8.78 -2.14
N ALA A 394 1.65 -8.14 -3.08
CA ALA A 394 2.06 -6.76 -2.89
C ALA A 394 0.94 -5.74 -3.12
N ALA A 395 0.10 -5.94 -4.13
CA ALA A 395 -0.90 -4.96 -4.52
C ALA A 395 -2.30 -5.27 -3.96
N LEU A 396 -3.12 -4.21 -3.80
CA LEU A 396 -4.54 -4.37 -3.44
C LEU A 396 -5.36 -4.93 -4.61
N MET A 397 -4.92 -4.66 -5.85
CA MET A 397 -5.58 -5.09 -7.07
C MET A 397 -4.56 -5.73 -8.02
N HIS A 398 -4.89 -6.90 -8.55
CA HIS A 398 -4.12 -7.55 -9.61
C HIS A 398 -4.67 -7.17 -10.97
N ILE A 399 -3.77 -6.86 -11.90
CA ILE A 399 -4.10 -6.65 -13.31
C ILE A 399 -3.87 -7.98 -14.03
N ASN A 400 -4.92 -8.46 -14.75
CA ASN A 400 -4.87 -9.72 -15.47
C ASN A 400 -3.89 -9.68 -16.66
N PRO A 401 -3.28 -10.83 -17.04
CA PRO A 401 -2.51 -10.94 -18.28
C PRO A 401 -3.38 -10.65 -19.52
N PRO A 402 -2.79 -10.38 -20.69
CA PRO A 402 -1.36 -10.49 -20.98
C PRO A 402 -0.56 -9.36 -20.33
N TYR A 403 0.65 -9.69 -19.90
CA TYR A 403 1.61 -8.70 -19.40
C TYR A 403 2.33 -8.04 -20.57
N ILE A 404 2.97 -6.89 -20.34
CA ILE A 404 3.68 -6.14 -21.40
C ILE A 404 4.74 -6.99 -22.12
N THR A 405 5.30 -7.98 -21.46
CA THR A 405 6.33 -8.87 -22.02
C THR A 405 5.80 -10.15 -22.64
N ASP A 406 4.52 -10.40 -22.54
CA ASP A 406 3.91 -11.57 -23.18
C ASP A 406 3.78 -11.36 -24.68
N GLY A 407 4.16 -12.34 -25.50
CA GLY A 407 4.09 -12.22 -26.95
C GLY A 407 2.69 -12.02 -27.52
N ALA A 408 1.66 -12.17 -26.70
CA ALA A 408 0.24 -11.99 -27.07
C ALA A 408 -0.33 -10.62 -26.66
N TRP A 409 0.44 -9.73 -26.08
CA TRP A 409 -0.07 -8.43 -25.67
C TRP A 409 -0.36 -7.52 -26.86
N THR A 410 -1.34 -6.68 -26.70
CA THR A 410 -1.58 -5.50 -27.56
C THR A 410 -1.82 -4.30 -26.68
N MET A 411 -1.53 -3.09 -27.19
CA MET A 411 -1.83 -1.85 -26.49
C MET A 411 -3.29 -1.82 -26.01
N ASN A 412 -4.23 -2.22 -26.85
CA ASN A 412 -5.66 -2.22 -26.50
C ASN A 412 -6.01 -3.22 -25.40
N THR A 413 -5.42 -4.41 -25.40
CA THR A 413 -5.66 -5.42 -24.37
C THR A 413 -5.16 -4.94 -23.02
N ILE A 414 -3.95 -4.40 -22.95
CA ILE A 414 -3.40 -3.85 -21.73
C ILE A 414 -4.23 -2.67 -21.22
N LEU A 415 -4.58 -1.72 -22.09
CA LEU A 415 -5.42 -0.58 -21.73
C LEU A 415 -6.83 -0.99 -21.25
N ASN A 416 -7.33 -2.15 -21.65
CA ASN A 416 -8.56 -2.71 -21.13
C ASN A 416 -8.35 -3.37 -19.75
N ASN A 417 -7.26 -4.14 -19.58
CA ASN A 417 -7.02 -4.93 -18.38
C ASN A 417 -6.72 -4.06 -17.14
N ILE A 418 -6.14 -2.86 -17.33
CA ILE A 418 -5.84 -1.93 -16.23
C ILE A 418 -7.07 -1.20 -15.67
N LYS A 419 -8.22 -1.28 -16.36
CA LYS A 419 -9.46 -0.63 -15.87
C LYS A 419 -9.94 -1.27 -14.57
N PHE A 420 -10.45 -0.46 -13.65
CA PHE A 420 -10.96 -0.90 -12.34
C PHE A 420 -11.85 -2.14 -12.42
N ALA A 421 -12.81 -2.14 -13.36
CA ALA A 421 -13.78 -3.23 -13.51
C ALA A 421 -13.15 -4.57 -13.95
N ASN A 422 -11.96 -4.54 -14.52
CA ASN A 422 -11.28 -5.71 -15.08
C ASN A 422 -10.13 -6.22 -14.18
N CYS A 423 -9.77 -5.48 -13.12
CA CYS A 423 -8.79 -5.90 -12.14
C CYS A 423 -9.40 -6.83 -11.09
N VAL A 424 -8.58 -7.70 -10.53
CA VAL A 424 -8.99 -8.65 -9.48
C VAL A 424 -8.59 -8.12 -8.12
N LYS A 425 -9.52 -8.08 -7.18
CA LYS A 425 -9.27 -7.67 -5.78
C LYS A 425 -8.41 -8.71 -5.07
N ASN A 426 -7.30 -8.29 -4.47
CA ASN A 426 -6.49 -9.13 -3.62
C ASN A 426 -7.01 -9.10 -2.18
N ASN A 427 -8.02 -9.91 -1.90
CA ASN A 427 -8.69 -9.90 -0.60
C ASN A 427 -7.75 -10.23 0.57
N GLY A 428 -6.70 -11.03 0.34
CA GLY A 428 -5.70 -11.34 1.36
C GLY A 428 -4.89 -10.11 1.78
N THR A 429 -4.36 -9.38 0.79
CA THR A 429 -3.62 -8.13 1.05
C THR A 429 -4.53 -7.04 1.62
N ILE A 430 -5.75 -6.91 1.08
CA ILE A 430 -6.75 -5.97 1.61
C ILE A 430 -7.02 -6.25 3.09
N ALA A 431 -7.26 -7.50 3.46
CA ALA A 431 -7.49 -7.88 4.86
C ALA A 431 -6.28 -7.60 5.77
N ALA A 432 -5.05 -7.67 5.21
CA ALA A 432 -3.83 -7.41 5.97
C ALA A 432 -3.59 -5.92 6.24
N VAL A 433 -3.92 -5.03 5.26
CA VAL A 433 -3.47 -3.63 5.33
C VAL A 433 -4.60 -2.60 5.40
N ALA A 434 -5.83 -2.90 4.99
CA ALA A 434 -6.90 -1.90 4.96
C ALA A 434 -7.19 -1.32 6.36
N PRO A 435 -7.19 0.03 6.54
CA PRO A 435 -7.40 0.66 7.85
C PRO A 435 -8.83 0.52 8.36
N GLY A 436 -9.81 0.68 7.47
CA GLY A 436 -11.13 0.18 7.69
C GLY A 436 -11.04 -1.29 7.33
N LYS A 437 -10.91 -2.18 8.31
CA LYS A 437 -10.96 -3.60 8.02
C LYS A 437 -12.19 -3.84 7.16
N PRO A 438 -12.06 -4.52 6.01
CA PRO A 438 -13.16 -4.58 5.06
C PRO A 438 -14.42 -5.06 5.77
N SER A 439 -15.55 -4.52 5.36
CA SER A 439 -16.88 -5.06 5.69
C SER A 439 -17.04 -6.51 5.15
N VAL A 440 -16.00 -7.03 4.53
CA VAL A 440 -15.92 -8.38 3.99
C VAL A 440 -15.02 -9.19 4.92
N ALA A 441 -15.60 -10.25 5.47
CA ALA A 441 -14.86 -11.25 6.21
C ALA A 441 -13.70 -11.83 5.37
N PRO A 442 -12.57 -12.21 5.96
CA PRO A 442 -11.41 -12.76 5.26
C PRO A 442 -11.68 -14.20 4.80
N ILE A 443 -12.60 -14.37 3.85
CA ILE A 443 -13.04 -15.65 3.32
C ILE A 443 -11.86 -16.43 2.74
N GLY A 444 -11.77 -17.73 3.10
CA GLY A 444 -10.70 -18.61 2.67
C GLY A 444 -9.38 -18.44 3.45
N GLN A 445 -9.32 -17.51 4.41
CA GLN A 445 -8.15 -17.30 5.25
C GLN A 445 -8.31 -17.94 6.62
N THR A 446 -7.20 -18.40 7.19
CA THR A 446 -7.13 -18.80 8.59
C THR A 446 -6.74 -17.59 9.44
N ILE A 447 -7.49 -17.33 10.49
CA ILE A 447 -7.31 -16.19 11.38
C ILE A 447 -7.16 -16.62 12.83
N TRP A 448 -6.63 -15.75 13.67
CA TRP A 448 -6.84 -15.78 15.11
C TRP A 448 -7.76 -14.63 15.53
N LEU A 449 -8.45 -14.81 16.66
CA LEU A 449 -9.27 -13.78 17.31
C LEU A 449 -8.68 -13.47 18.69
N GLN A 450 -8.58 -12.16 19.04
CA GLN A 450 -8.07 -11.70 20.33
C GLN A 450 -9.10 -10.77 20.98
N GLY A 451 -9.51 -11.08 22.18
CA GLY A 451 -10.43 -10.25 22.97
C GLY A 451 -9.78 -8.96 23.47
N ASN A 452 -10.60 -8.08 24.06
CA ASN A 452 -10.15 -6.84 24.66
C ASN A 452 -9.21 -7.00 25.87
N ASN A 453 -9.20 -8.20 26.48
CA ASN A 453 -8.26 -8.61 27.53
C ASN A 453 -6.85 -8.93 27.00
N GLY A 454 -6.62 -8.82 25.68
CA GLY A 454 -5.34 -9.16 25.03
C GLY A 454 -5.07 -10.65 24.88
N LEU A 455 -6.04 -11.52 25.22
CA LEU A 455 -5.90 -12.98 25.14
C LEU A 455 -6.62 -13.53 23.90
N TYR A 456 -6.20 -14.72 23.46
CA TYR A 456 -6.71 -15.32 22.22
C TYR A 456 -7.89 -16.26 22.51
N VAL A 457 -8.84 -16.25 21.57
CA VAL A 457 -9.98 -17.16 21.56
C VAL A 457 -9.52 -18.57 21.19
N SER A 458 -9.92 -19.56 21.99
CA SER A 458 -9.60 -20.97 21.79
C SER A 458 -10.85 -21.80 21.50
N SER A 459 -10.74 -22.66 20.48
CA SER A 459 -11.78 -23.64 20.13
C SER A 459 -11.85 -24.82 21.12
N GLU A 460 -10.87 -24.92 22.03
CA GLU A 460 -10.70 -26.04 22.97
C GLU A 460 -10.76 -27.41 22.30
N ASN A 461 -10.36 -27.46 21.01
CA ASN A 461 -10.45 -28.66 20.16
C ASN A 461 -11.86 -29.26 20.13
N GLY A 462 -12.90 -28.50 20.47
CA GLY A 462 -14.30 -28.96 20.56
C GLY A 462 -14.59 -29.96 21.66
N THR A 463 -13.76 -30.04 22.69
CA THR A 463 -13.95 -30.94 23.84
C THR A 463 -14.68 -30.26 25.00
N GLN A 464 -14.71 -28.93 24.99
CA GLN A 464 -15.42 -28.12 25.98
C GLN A 464 -15.84 -26.77 25.35
N ALA A 465 -16.50 -25.93 26.11
CA ALA A 465 -16.90 -24.59 25.65
C ALA A 465 -15.66 -23.73 25.31
N MET A 466 -15.81 -22.85 24.30
CA MET A 466 -14.78 -21.94 23.89
C MET A 466 -14.49 -20.88 24.96
N ASN A 467 -13.27 -20.44 25.04
CA ASN A 467 -12.85 -19.37 25.96
C ASN A 467 -11.85 -18.41 25.30
N CYS A 468 -11.58 -17.27 25.97
CA CYS A 468 -10.64 -16.24 25.52
C CYS A 468 -9.54 -16.04 26.56
N THR A 469 -8.67 -17.06 26.74
CA THR A 469 -7.70 -17.14 27.83
C THR A 469 -6.27 -17.46 27.39
N ARG A 470 -6.01 -17.64 26.09
CA ARG A 470 -4.70 -18.07 25.60
C ARG A 470 -3.76 -16.88 25.37
N THR A 471 -2.50 -17.05 25.69
CA THR A 471 -1.47 -16.02 25.53
C THR A 471 -0.83 -16.00 24.14
N ALA A 472 -1.04 -17.05 23.33
CA ALA A 472 -0.52 -17.14 21.97
C ALA A 472 -1.47 -17.96 21.07
N PRO A 473 -1.58 -17.61 19.77
CA PRO A 473 -2.45 -18.34 18.85
C PRO A 473 -1.76 -19.59 18.30
N GLN A 474 -2.05 -20.73 18.90
CA GLN A 474 -1.65 -22.06 18.41
C GLN A 474 -2.78 -22.69 17.58
N ALA A 475 -2.73 -24.00 17.34
CA ALA A 475 -3.67 -24.68 16.45
C ALA A 475 -5.15 -24.54 16.88
N TRP A 476 -5.44 -24.47 18.18
CA TRP A 476 -6.81 -24.34 18.69
C TRP A 476 -7.35 -22.91 18.63
N GLU A 477 -6.47 -21.94 18.48
CA GLU A 477 -6.76 -20.50 18.39
C GLU A 477 -6.80 -20.02 16.92
N GLN A 478 -6.77 -20.98 15.98
CA GLN A 478 -6.79 -20.70 14.54
C GLN A 478 -8.13 -21.13 13.92
N PHE A 479 -8.74 -20.21 13.18
CA PHE A 479 -10.06 -20.40 12.59
C PHE A 479 -10.03 -20.12 11.10
N LEU A 480 -10.39 -21.10 10.27
CA LEU A 480 -10.65 -20.88 8.85
C LEU A 480 -12.00 -20.16 8.72
N VAL A 481 -12.00 -19.04 8.02
CA VAL A 481 -13.21 -18.29 7.69
C VAL A 481 -13.72 -18.74 6.32
N ALA A 482 -14.96 -19.22 6.26
CA ALA A 482 -15.57 -19.61 4.99
C ALA A 482 -16.89 -18.85 4.76
N ASP A 483 -17.23 -18.68 3.48
CA ASP A 483 -18.50 -18.07 3.07
C ASP A 483 -19.66 -19.04 3.41
N ALA A 484 -20.64 -18.53 4.15
CA ALA A 484 -21.87 -19.25 4.47
C ALA A 484 -23.06 -18.85 3.59
N GLY A 485 -22.82 -17.97 2.60
CA GLY A 485 -23.86 -17.34 1.80
C GLY A 485 -24.58 -16.19 2.51
N ASN A 486 -25.31 -15.37 1.78
CA ASN A 486 -26.10 -14.25 2.29
C ASN A 486 -25.31 -13.23 3.14
N GLY A 487 -23.99 -13.08 2.89
CA GLY A 487 -23.12 -12.19 3.65
C GLY A 487 -22.71 -12.69 5.02
N LYS A 488 -22.96 -13.95 5.33
CA LYS A 488 -22.57 -14.62 6.59
C LYS A 488 -21.30 -15.43 6.41
N VAL A 489 -20.66 -15.75 7.54
CA VAL A 489 -19.46 -16.58 7.60
C VAL A 489 -19.63 -17.76 8.54
N THR A 490 -18.86 -18.81 8.28
CA THR A 490 -18.57 -19.85 9.27
C THR A 490 -17.12 -19.74 9.74
N LEU A 491 -16.88 -20.15 10.98
CA LEU A 491 -15.54 -20.26 11.57
C LEU A 491 -15.26 -21.73 11.87
N GLN A 492 -14.16 -22.26 11.33
CA GLN A 492 -13.79 -23.67 11.51
C GLN A 492 -12.41 -23.79 12.14
N SER A 493 -12.29 -24.50 13.25
CA SER A 493 -11.04 -24.85 13.91
C SER A 493 -10.97 -26.35 14.12
N MET A 494 -9.81 -26.97 13.89
CA MET A 494 -9.59 -28.42 14.07
C MET A 494 -10.66 -29.29 13.37
N SER A 495 -11.06 -28.88 12.15
CA SER A 495 -12.12 -29.50 11.33
C SER A 495 -13.53 -29.50 11.95
N LYS A 496 -13.77 -28.63 12.94
CA LYS A 496 -15.08 -28.44 13.58
C LYS A 496 -15.52 -27.00 13.48
N TYR A 497 -16.83 -26.78 13.41
CA TYR A 497 -17.40 -25.46 13.29
C TYR A 497 -17.78 -24.87 14.65
N VAL A 498 -17.54 -23.54 14.77
CA VAL A 498 -17.98 -22.74 15.90
C VAL A 498 -19.49 -22.59 15.83
N SER A 499 -20.18 -22.89 16.95
CA SER A 499 -21.62 -22.75 17.10
C SER A 499 -21.95 -21.68 18.15
N SER A 500 -22.86 -20.75 17.79
CA SER A 500 -23.42 -19.77 18.71
C SER A 500 -24.28 -20.38 19.82
N GLU A 501 -24.61 -21.68 19.68
CA GLU A 501 -25.54 -22.42 20.51
C GLU A 501 -26.90 -21.68 20.70
N ASN A 502 -27.25 -20.85 19.72
CA ASN A 502 -28.43 -19.97 19.72
C ASN A 502 -28.51 -19.02 20.96
N GLY A 503 -27.41 -18.89 21.71
CA GLY A 503 -27.36 -18.15 22.98
C GLY A 503 -27.95 -18.89 24.18
N GLU A 504 -28.33 -20.13 24.03
CA GLU A 504 -28.95 -20.96 25.09
C GLU A 504 -27.92 -21.53 26.05
N GLN A 505 -26.68 -21.67 25.60
CA GLN A 505 -25.52 -22.11 26.37
C GLN A 505 -24.22 -21.46 25.85
N ALA A 506 -23.10 -21.78 26.48
CA ALA A 506 -21.79 -21.29 26.06
C ALA A 506 -21.44 -21.76 24.63
N ILE A 507 -20.73 -20.90 23.88
CA ILE A 507 -20.26 -21.18 22.53
C ILE A 507 -19.38 -22.43 22.52
N THR A 508 -19.59 -23.30 21.53
CA THR A 508 -18.77 -24.49 21.31
C THR A 508 -18.14 -24.50 19.92
N CYS A 509 -17.12 -25.35 19.72
CA CYS A 509 -16.53 -25.60 18.40
C CYS A 509 -16.52 -27.10 18.14
N ASN A 510 -17.71 -27.75 18.09
CA ASN A 510 -17.82 -29.19 18.06
C ASN A 510 -18.67 -29.75 16.91
N ARG A 511 -19.21 -28.89 16.03
CA ARG A 511 -20.08 -29.30 14.92
C ARG A 511 -19.28 -29.83 13.74
N ALA A 512 -19.70 -30.96 13.17
CA ALA A 512 -19.06 -31.52 11.96
C ALA A 512 -19.51 -30.81 10.69
N THR A 513 -20.72 -30.28 10.68
CA THR A 513 -21.30 -29.56 9.53
C THR A 513 -21.95 -28.25 10.00
N PRO A 514 -21.83 -27.16 9.25
CA PRO A 514 -22.44 -25.90 9.64
C PRO A 514 -23.93 -25.90 9.28
N GLN A 515 -24.73 -25.34 10.18
CA GLN A 515 -26.14 -25.01 9.98
C GLN A 515 -26.39 -23.56 10.43
N GLY A 516 -27.60 -23.19 10.83
CA GLY A 516 -27.93 -21.81 11.20
C GLY A 516 -27.12 -21.27 12.40
N TRP A 517 -26.84 -22.12 13.39
CA TRP A 517 -26.14 -21.71 14.61
C TRP A 517 -24.62 -21.50 14.39
N GLU A 518 -24.07 -22.02 13.31
CA GLU A 518 -22.68 -21.92 12.91
C GLU A 518 -22.44 -20.77 11.93
N GLN A 519 -23.49 -19.97 11.62
CA GLN A 519 -23.43 -18.84 10.71
C GLN A 519 -23.47 -17.52 11.48
N PHE A 520 -22.49 -16.66 11.22
CA PHE A 520 -22.34 -15.37 11.89
C PHE A 520 -22.35 -14.22 10.89
N ASP A 521 -22.95 -13.09 11.25
CA ASP A 521 -22.67 -11.84 10.59
C ASP A 521 -21.30 -11.34 11.05
N TRP A 522 -20.48 -10.96 10.10
CA TRP A 522 -19.17 -10.33 10.34
C TRP A 522 -19.32 -8.83 10.34
N LEU A 523 -19.22 -8.20 11.51
CA LEU A 523 -19.44 -6.76 11.66
C LEU A 523 -18.12 -6.07 11.99
N VAL A 524 -17.79 -5.01 11.24
CA VAL A 524 -16.60 -4.20 11.48
C VAL A 524 -16.96 -2.98 12.32
N ASN A 525 -16.24 -2.79 13.42
CA ASN A 525 -16.41 -1.66 14.32
C ASN A 525 -15.59 -0.44 13.86
N ALA A 526 -16.00 0.76 14.28
CA ALA A 526 -15.32 2.00 13.91
C ALA A 526 -13.84 2.07 14.39
N ASP A 527 -13.48 1.31 15.43
CA ASP A 527 -12.13 1.22 15.97
C ASP A 527 -11.26 0.15 15.26
N GLY A 528 -11.78 -0.47 14.21
CA GLY A 528 -11.08 -1.49 13.43
C GLY A 528 -11.11 -2.90 14.03
N THR A 529 -11.77 -3.12 15.16
CA THR A 529 -12.09 -4.45 15.67
C THR A 529 -13.26 -5.06 14.90
N ILE A 530 -13.52 -6.36 15.08
CA ILE A 530 -14.72 -7.00 14.55
C ILE A 530 -15.62 -7.48 15.68
N SER A 531 -16.88 -7.62 15.35
CA SER A 531 -17.86 -8.31 16.20
C SER A 531 -18.58 -9.39 15.38
N LEU A 532 -18.94 -10.47 16.04
CA LEU A 532 -19.70 -11.56 15.44
C LEU A 532 -21.11 -11.54 16.00
N ARG A 533 -22.11 -11.59 15.11
CA ARG A 533 -23.52 -11.70 15.53
C ARG A 533 -24.08 -13.04 15.09
N GLY A 534 -24.58 -13.82 16.03
CA GLY A 534 -25.18 -15.12 15.79
C GLY A 534 -26.54 -15.07 15.09
N ASN A 535 -27.06 -16.23 14.73
CA ASN A 535 -28.38 -16.39 14.11
C ASN A 535 -29.54 -15.90 14.99
N ASN A 536 -29.34 -15.89 16.31
CA ASN A 536 -30.31 -15.35 17.30
C ASN A 536 -30.31 -13.80 17.34
N GLY A 537 -29.51 -13.13 16.51
CA GLY A 537 -29.41 -11.66 16.49
C GLY A 537 -28.56 -11.05 17.61
N LEU A 538 -27.96 -11.87 18.48
CA LEU A 538 -27.15 -11.43 19.61
C LEU A 538 -25.64 -11.54 19.28
N TYR A 539 -24.83 -10.80 20.05
CA TYR A 539 -23.40 -10.71 19.82
C TYR A 539 -22.60 -11.71 20.63
N VAL A 540 -21.56 -12.23 20.02
CA VAL A 540 -20.53 -13.06 20.65
C VAL A 540 -19.73 -12.20 21.62
N SER A 541 -19.57 -12.68 22.85
CA SER A 541 -18.77 -12.05 23.91
C SER A 541 -17.61 -12.92 24.33
N SER A 542 -16.43 -12.33 24.48
CA SER A 542 -15.23 -12.97 25.04
C SER A 542 -15.36 -13.27 26.53
N GLU A 543 -16.38 -12.69 27.19
CA GLU A 543 -16.58 -12.70 28.63
C GLU A 543 -15.30 -12.27 29.40
N ASN A 544 -14.47 -11.44 28.76
CA ASN A 544 -13.17 -10.98 29.27
C ASN A 544 -12.20 -12.13 29.65
N GLY A 545 -12.49 -13.37 29.26
CA GLY A 545 -11.75 -14.56 29.65
C GLY A 545 -12.04 -15.05 31.07
N GLU A 546 -13.02 -14.47 31.76
CA GLU A 546 -13.38 -14.85 33.13
C GLU A 546 -14.30 -16.09 33.20
N GLN A 547 -14.97 -16.35 32.08
CA GLN A 547 -15.82 -17.53 31.89
C GLN A 547 -15.86 -17.94 30.41
N ALA A 548 -16.56 -19.00 30.09
CA ALA A 548 -16.77 -19.45 28.72
C ALA A 548 -17.48 -18.40 27.89
N MET A 549 -17.11 -18.29 26.62
CA MET A 549 -17.67 -17.33 25.65
C MET A 549 -19.18 -17.57 25.45
N THR A 550 -19.94 -16.52 25.28
CA THR A 550 -21.41 -16.58 25.05
C THR A 550 -21.82 -15.83 23.79
N CYS A 551 -23.05 -16.11 23.29
CA CYS A 551 -23.68 -15.35 22.22
C CYS A 551 -25.02 -14.77 22.71
N THR A 552 -24.95 -13.91 23.73
CA THR A 552 -26.13 -13.45 24.51
C THR A 552 -26.24 -11.93 24.61
N ARG A 553 -25.27 -11.17 24.07
CA ARG A 553 -25.21 -9.72 24.25
C ARG A 553 -26.09 -8.99 23.23
N THR A 554 -26.83 -7.97 23.68
CA THR A 554 -27.72 -7.18 22.84
C THR A 554 -27.03 -5.96 22.22
N SER A 555 -25.82 -5.60 22.67
CA SER A 555 -25.05 -4.49 22.17
C SER A 555 -23.55 -4.81 22.14
N ILE A 556 -22.82 -4.11 21.25
CA ILE A 556 -21.36 -4.23 21.15
C ILE A 556 -20.72 -3.28 22.15
N GLN A 557 -19.99 -3.84 23.12
CA GLN A 557 -19.11 -3.14 24.05
C GLN A 557 -17.69 -3.69 23.95
N GLY A 558 -16.87 -3.60 25.00
CA GLY A 558 -15.47 -4.07 24.95
C GLY A 558 -15.36 -5.58 24.74
N TRP A 559 -16.18 -6.38 25.38
CA TRP A 559 -16.09 -7.84 25.34
C TRP A 559 -16.60 -8.48 24.05
N GLU A 560 -17.39 -7.75 23.28
CA GLU A 560 -17.93 -8.16 21.98
C GLU A 560 -17.06 -7.71 20.81
N LYS A 561 -15.91 -7.10 21.10
CA LYS A 561 -14.93 -6.63 20.13
C LYS A 561 -13.72 -7.55 20.12
N PHE A 562 -13.33 -7.96 18.92
CA PHE A 562 -12.16 -8.82 18.72
C PHE A 562 -11.20 -8.16 17.73
N ASN A 563 -9.93 -8.14 18.07
CA ASN A 563 -8.87 -8.03 17.06
C ASN A 563 -8.77 -9.36 16.32
N PHE A 564 -8.36 -9.32 15.06
CA PHE A 564 -8.00 -10.54 14.35
C PHE A 564 -6.74 -10.30 13.51
N GLY A 565 -6.02 -11.35 13.24
CA GLY A 565 -4.92 -11.36 12.28
C GLY A 565 -4.95 -12.65 11.47
N ILE A 566 -4.39 -12.56 10.25
CA ILE A 566 -4.29 -13.70 9.36
C ILE A 566 -3.12 -14.57 9.81
N VAL A 567 -3.37 -15.86 9.97
CA VAL A 567 -2.31 -16.85 10.24
C VAL A 567 -1.62 -17.15 8.91
N ALA A 568 -0.30 -16.97 8.85
CA ALA A 568 0.47 -17.42 7.70
C ALA A 568 0.25 -18.93 7.51
N THR A 569 -0.39 -19.31 6.42
CA THR A 569 -0.55 -20.72 6.08
C THR A 569 0.82 -21.26 5.70
N ILE A 570 1.54 -21.83 6.66
CA ILE A 570 2.57 -22.80 6.32
C ILE A 570 1.77 -24.00 5.81
N THR A 571 1.62 -24.08 4.50
CA THR A 571 0.98 -25.25 3.88
C THR A 571 1.89 -26.44 4.12
N ARG A 572 1.73 -27.11 5.27
CA ARG A 572 2.12 -28.52 5.38
C ARG A 572 1.15 -29.28 4.50
N ILE A 573 1.53 -29.49 3.26
CA ILE A 573 0.88 -30.51 2.43
C ILE A 573 1.14 -31.82 3.13
N ALA A 574 0.12 -32.32 3.84
CA ALA A 574 0.12 -33.67 4.31
C ALA A 574 0.24 -34.59 3.09
N ALA A 575 1.27 -35.42 3.10
CA ALA A 575 1.53 -36.44 2.08
C ALA A 575 0.45 -37.53 2.11
N THR A 576 -0.75 -37.25 1.61
CA THR A 576 -1.78 -38.26 1.26
C THR A 576 -2.78 -37.62 0.30
N GLN A 577 -2.36 -37.41 -0.93
CA GLN A 577 -3.16 -37.42 -2.16
C GLN A 577 -2.26 -37.15 -3.37
N ALA A 578 -1.24 -37.98 -3.52
CA ALA A 578 -0.49 -38.10 -4.76
C ALA A 578 -1.17 -39.15 -5.62
N ALA A 579 -2.22 -38.85 -6.33
CA ALA A 579 -2.67 -39.54 -7.54
C ALA A 579 -3.90 -38.87 -8.15
N SER A 580 -3.82 -37.61 -8.62
CA SER A 580 -4.65 -37.08 -9.72
C SER A 580 -4.57 -35.53 -9.77
N ALA A 581 -3.42 -35.00 -10.09
CA ALA A 581 -3.28 -33.65 -10.64
C ALA A 581 -1.91 -33.50 -11.30
N LEU A 582 -1.68 -34.36 -12.29
CA LEU A 582 -0.56 -34.18 -13.22
C LEU A 582 -1.13 -33.55 -14.50
N ALA A 583 -1.36 -32.24 -14.46
CA ALA A 583 -1.43 -31.40 -15.66
C ALA A 583 -1.43 -29.93 -15.24
N VAL A 584 -0.49 -29.19 -15.80
CA VAL A 584 -0.27 -27.73 -15.75
C VAL A 584 0.62 -27.27 -14.60
N ALA A 585 1.91 -27.38 -14.78
CA ALA A 585 2.89 -26.41 -14.27
C ALA A 585 4.05 -26.31 -15.24
N THR A 586 3.98 -25.38 -16.10
CA THR A 586 5.12 -24.83 -16.80
C THR A 586 5.59 -23.64 -16.02
N GLN A 587 6.72 -23.73 -15.37
CA GLN A 587 7.82 -22.76 -15.45
C GLN A 587 8.75 -22.83 -14.24
N ASN A 588 10.02 -22.97 -14.53
CA ASN A 588 11.28 -22.91 -13.78
C ASN A 588 11.59 -24.11 -12.88
N GLY A 589 12.82 -24.65 -12.94
CA GLY A 589 13.23 -25.86 -12.25
C GLY A 589 12.80 -25.87 -10.79
N ASN A 590 12.13 -26.92 -10.34
CA ASN A 590 11.67 -27.01 -8.97
C ASN A 590 12.84 -27.29 -8.03
N ILE A 591 13.11 -26.34 -7.13
CA ILE A 591 14.08 -26.47 -6.05
C ILE A 591 13.31 -26.79 -4.77
N TYR A 592 13.58 -27.95 -4.14
CA TYR A 592 12.84 -28.35 -2.96
C TYR A 592 13.72 -29.11 -1.95
N PRO A 593 13.58 -28.89 -0.66
CA PRO A 593 12.81 -27.80 -0.05
C PRO A 593 13.49 -26.45 -0.25
N ASN A 594 12.69 -25.38 -0.37
CA ASN A 594 13.18 -24.01 -0.40
C ASN A 594 12.16 -23.13 0.38
N PRO A 595 12.51 -22.61 1.56
CA PRO A 595 13.81 -22.71 2.25
C PRO A 595 14.23 -24.14 2.66
N VAL A 596 15.55 -24.33 2.77
CA VAL A 596 16.18 -25.61 3.15
C VAL A 596 16.95 -25.44 4.47
N GLN A 597 16.90 -26.46 5.34
CA GLN A 597 17.69 -26.48 6.56
C GLN A 597 19.18 -26.70 6.28
N ARG A 598 20.07 -26.05 7.05
CA ARG A 598 21.52 -26.23 6.96
C ARG A 598 21.91 -27.69 7.00
N GLY A 599 22.77 -28.11 6.09
CA GLY A 599 23.33 -29.46 6.03
C GLY A 599 22.35 -30.54 5.56
N THR A 600 21.11 -30.20 5.21
CA THR A 600 20.16 -31.12 4.61
C THR A 600 20.28 -31.11 3.08
N LEU A 601 19.58 -32.00 2.40
CA LEU A 601 19.63 -32.09 0.93
C LEU A 601 18.58 -31.16 0.29
N LEU A 602 19.04 -30.46 -0.75
CA LEU A 602 18.26 -29.67 -1.67
C LEU A 602 18.12 -30.44 -2.98
N THR A 603 16.90 -30.71 -3.40
CA THR A 603 16.62 -31.40 -4.67
C THR A 603 16.27 -30.40 -5.76
N ILE A 604 16.91 -30.52 -6.89
CA ILE A 604 16.77 -29.64 -8.06
C ILE A 604 16.25 -30.47 -9.23
N SER A 605 15.08 -30.15 -9.75
CA SER A 605 14.53 -30.72 -10.98
C SER A 605 14.90 -29.83 -12.16
N ILE A 606 15.52 -30.40 -13.17
CA ILE A 606 16.08 -29.65 -14.31
C ILE A 606 15.04 -29.59 -15.42
N LYS A 607 14.71 -28.41 -15.80
CA LYS A 607 13.84 -28.14 -16.94
C LYS A 607 14.55 -28.44 -18.25
N GLN A 608 13.74 -28.89 -19.21
CA GLN A 608 14.22 -29.17 -20.56
C GLN A 608 15.54 -30.01 -20.55
N PHE A 609 15.53 -31.06 -19.71
CA PHE A 609 16.69 -31.94 -19.53
C PHE A 609 17.17 -32.52 -20.88
N ASN A 610 18.43 -32.25 -21.21
CA ASN A 610 19.09 -32.84 -22.37
C ASN A 610 19.91 -34.03 -21.88
N ALA A 611 19.47 -35.25 -22.19
CA ALA A 611 20.17 -36.50 -21.82
C ALA A 611 21.55 -36.66 -22.46
N ASN A 612 21.84 -35.93 -23.53
CA ASN A 612 23.12 -36.00 -24.24
C ASN A 612 24.18 -35.01 -23.71
N ALA A 613 23.88 -34.24 -22.67
CA ALA A 613 24.79 -33.29 -22.06
C ALA A 613 24.76 -33.41 -20.51
N PRO A 614 25.95 -33.35 -19.85
CA PRO A 614 25.96 -33.35 -18.38
C PRO A 614 25.31 -32.07 -17.83
N VAL A 615 24.57 -32.23 -16.75
CA VAL A 615 24.08 -31.12 -15.95
C VAL A 615 25.20 -30.61 -15.07
N GLN A 616 25.47 -29.32 -15.10
CA GLN A 616 26.35 -28.64 -14.17
C GLN A 616 25.53 -27.69 -13.31
N VAL A 617 25.62 -27.83 -11.98
CA VAL A 617 24.98 -26.96 -10.99
C VAL A 617 26.07 -26.21 -10.24
N THR A 618 26.08 -24.90 -10.32
CA THR A 618 26.99 -24.03 -9.57
C THR A 618 26.21 -23.29 -8.50
N VAL A 619 26.60 -23.46 -7.26
CA VAL A 619 26.07 -22.70 -6.11
C VAL A 619 26.94 -21.47 -5.89
N MET A 620 26.34 -20.31 -5.80
CA MET A 620 27.02 -19.02 -5.60
C MET A 620 26.38 -18.26 -4.43
N ASP A 621 27.15 -17.41 -3.77
CA ASP A 621 26.59 -16.36 -2.90
C ASP A 621 26.02 -15.19 -3.73
N LEU A 622 25.40 -14.23 -3.07
CA LEU A 622 24.80 -13.06 -3.73
C LEU A 622 25.83 -12.13 -4.41
N THR A 623 27.13 -12.29 -4.12
CA THR A 623 28.22 -11.55 -4.80
C THR A 623 28.66 -12.23 -6.09
N GLY A 624 28.10 -13.41 -6.40
CA GLY A 624 28.49 -14.24 -7.55
C GLY A 624 29.72 -15.15 -7.31
N LYS A 625 30.24 -15.18 -6.08
CA LYS A 625 31.36 -16.08 -5.72
C LYS A 625 30.86 -17.51 -5.65
N THR A 626 31.53 -18.41 -6.36
CA THR A 626 31.21 -19.84 -6.33
C THR A 626 31.50 -20.45 -4.96
N ILE A 627 30.49 -21.11 -4.41
CA ILE A 627 30.54 -21.84 -3.13
C ILE A 627 30.78 -23.32 -3.37
N ALA A 628 30.06 -23.89 -4.35
CA ALA A 628 30.16 -25.32 -4.71
C ALA A 628 29.74 -25.58 -6.14
N GLN A 629 30.21 -26.71 -6.71
CA GLN A 629 29.81 -27.17 -8.04
C GLN A 629 29.50 -28.66 -8.01
N TYR A 630 28.44 -29.04 -8.73
CA TYR A 630 27.98 -30.42 -8.84
C TYR A 630 27.71 -30.78 -10.29
N LYS A 631 27.86 -32.07 -10.63
CA LYS A 631 27.56 -32.65 -11.95
C LYS A 631 26.58 -33.81 -11.81
N ALA A 632 25.69 -33.95 -12.77
CA ALA A 632 24.75 -35.06 -12.85
C ALA A 632 24.41 -35.38 -14.30
N ASN A 633 23.91 -36.59 -14.53
CA ASN A 633 23.41 -37.03 -15.84
C ASN A 633 21.95 -37.47 -15.74
N LYS A 634 21.19 -36.83 -14.85
CA LYS A 634 19.78 -37.13 -14.56
C LYS A 634 18.96 -35.83 -14.51
N PRO A 635 17.67 -35.90 -14.81
CA PRO A 635 16.78 -34.73 -14.75
C PRO A 635 16.57 -34.16 -13.34
N THR A 636 17.04 -34.88 -12.32
CA THR A 636 16.95 -34.45 -10.92
C THR A 636 18.28 -34.69 -10.22
N ILE A 637 18.74 -33.68 -9.47
CA ILE A 637 19.95 -33.76 -8.66
C ILE A 637 19.64 -33.32 -7.22
N SER A 638 20.18 -34.07 -6.25
CA SER A 638 20.15 -33.66 -4.83
C SER A 638 21.54 -33.21 -4.41
N ILE A 639 21.66 -32.00 -3.87
CA ILE A 639 22.90 -31.41 -3.39
C ILE A 639 22.78 -31.01 -1.93
N PRO A 640 23.88 -31.00 -1.14
CA PRO A 640 23.84 -30.45 0.21
C PRO A 640 23.53 -28.95 0.19
N ALA A 641 22.66 -28.50 1.10
CA ALA A 641 22.49 -27.07 1.35
C ALA A 641 23.78 -26.44 1.89
N ALA A 642 23.95 -25.15 1.66
CA ALA A 642 25.11 -24.42 2.16
C ALA A 642 25.22 -24.49 3.70
N LYS A 643 26.44 -24.41 4.23
CA LYS A 643 26.71 -24.51 5.67
C LYS A 643 26.29 -23.28 6.48
N SER A 644 26.09 -22.13 5.83
CA SER A 644 25.68 -20.88 6.46
C SER A 644 24.24 -20.54 6.05
N THR A 645 23.50 -19.91 6.97
CA THR A 645 22.18 -19.34 6.65
C THR A 645 22.32 -18.19 5.66
N GLY A 646 21.35 -18.02 4.78
CA GLY A 646 21.35 -16.95 3.79
C GLY A 646 20.72 -17.35 2.46
N THR A 647 20.69 -16.39 1.54
CA THR A 647 20.21 -16.60 0.17
C THR A 647 21.39 -16.95 -0.74
N TYR A 648 21.19 -17.94 -1.60
CA TYR A 648 22.17 -18.44 -2.55
C TYR A 648 21.59 -18.51 -3.95
N LEU A 649 22.46 -18.35 -4.95
CA LEU A 649 22.12 -18.49 -6.36
C LEU A 649 22.55 -19.87 -6.87
N LEU A 650 21.71 -20.49 -7.69
CA LEU A 650 21.97 -21.73 -8.41
C LEU A 650 22.06 -21.43 -9.90
N LYS A 651 23.22 -21.56 -10.50
CA LYS A 651 23.36 -21.54 -11.95
C LYS A 651 23.38 -22.98 -12.45
N ILE A 652 22.47 -23.30 -13.36
CA ILE A 652 22.28 -24.66 -13.90
C ILE A 652 22.53 -24.62 -15.40
N ASN A 653 23.44 -25.46 -15.89
CA ASN A 653 23.74 -25.61 -17.29
C ASN A 653 23.51 -27.06 -17.71
N ASN A 654 22.82 -27.29 -18.85
CA ASN A 654 22.61 -28.62 -19.44
C ASN A 654 22.54 -28.49 -20.96
N GLY A 655 23.71 -28.68 -21.61
CA GLY A 655 23.88 -28.43 -23.05
C GLY A 655 23.71 -26.94 -23.37
N ASN A 656 22.81 -26.62 -24.30
CA ASN A 656 22.53 -25.23 -24.70
C ASN A 656 21.57 -24.49 -23.75
N HIS A 657 21.07 -25.15 -22.71
CA HIS A 657 20.18 -24.57 -21.73
C HIS A 657 20.98 -24.10 -20.52
N SER A 658 20.84 -22.82 -20.16
CA SER A 658 21.44 -22.22 -18.97
C SER A 658 20.40 -21.31 -18.31
N TYR A 659 20.19 -21.48 -17.00
CA TYR A 659 19.34 -20.61 -16.22
C TYR A 659 19.86 -20.47 -14.78
N THR A 660 19.44 -19.43 -14.10
CA THR A 660 19.79 -19.17 -12.71
C THR A 660 18.51 -19.14 -11.87
N ASP A 661 18.60 -19.75 -10.70
CA ASP A 661 17.52 -19.76 -9.72
C ASP A 661 18.08 -19.46 -8.32
N LYS A 662 17.24 -19.25 -7.31
CA LYS A 662 17.69 -18.93 -5.95
C LYS A 662 17.09 -19.89 -4.93
N PHE A 663 17.81 -20.13 -3.84
CA PHE A 663 17.30 -20.84 -2.67
C PHE A 663 17.77 -20.19 -1.36
N ILE A 664 17.04 -20.46 -0.29
CA ILE A 664 17.29 -19.91 1.04
C ILE A 664 17.69 -21.06 1.96
N VAL A 665 18.77 -20.86 2.73
CA VAL A 665 19.23 -21.76 3.79
C VAL A 665 18.86 -21.14 5.14
N GLN A 666 18.16 -21.90 5.97
CA GLN A 666 17.74 -21.54 7.33
C GLN A 666 18.53 -22.30 8.39
#